data_2ebbea586c713de57603da646d2ffd8c
#
_entry.id   2ebbea586c713de57603da646d2ffd8c
#
_cell.length_a   1.000
_cell.length_b   1.000
_cell.length_c   1.000
_cell.angle_alpha   90.00
_cell.angle_beta   90.00
_cell.angle_gamma   90.00
#
_symmetry.space_group_name_H-M   'P 1'
#
loop_
_entity.id
_entity.type
_entity.pdbx_description
1 polymer ?
#
loop_
_entity_poly.entity_id
_entity_poly.type
_entity_poly.pdbx_seq_one_letter_code
_entity_poly.pdbx_strand_id
1 'polypeptide(L)'
;MRLPHLTLAVAALLPVVPACRAQSTMVPVLTRAYDNDRSGWNRQETILTQANVKAKGITRVTIIPVYGDARGMEAQPLVLPGVKLADGSTHDIMVLPSMANQVRGVDAATGAALWNVTLGTPVQGSAAIDAHMINDKWGVLSTGVIDPDTGRVYLVAWISPDGTPQNAKHYVFVLNVADGSRVVPPVPVAGTSGTQSYGSTMRKQRSSLVLTNINGRKTVFWASGTVLETNTGAAGWIFAFDCATNTITAALAVSQGAGAGIWMGGQGLAADAQGFLYAVTGNGAFDGATDFGESVIKVQYTPPGSDAASLKVVSWWSPYSDSGRTGGNPSGLTAAAQPENKLAGMSAPSEALKPVGGGMSVSLKHARIVKTKNSLGQAVKLYYPKFVTNAPWDDEDLGSGGGALLENYGIYIAAGKDGIAYVTKTADMGDTQPADFNNPKANCAKLASPPVWLTEDPGPVDACPNNPMTLNFMPWGKTRHMHMTPVQYLSPVHGQMIFAWGENSQLHAWGVSPAGALTYLAQSNEFASANVTNSPGGMPGGFCTLSSNGSTPGTALLFCTIPYGDGNATVTNGRLLVYDPDNFITNADGSHTLAVLWDSQQWNITFLFNKFDPPMVDGGHIYVPNYNGGVDVYQLAQ
;
A
#
# COMPACT_ATOMS: atom_id res chain seq x y z
N MET A 1 59.49 -14.45 -71.01
CA MET A 1 58.58 -15.27 -70.14
C MET A 1 58.58 -14.65 -68.77
N ARG A 2 57.48 -13.96 -68.42
CA ARG A 2 57.29 -13.39 -67.09
C ARG A 2 56.26 -14.23 -66.34
N LEU A 3 56.62 -14.81 -65.19
CA LEU A 3 55.78 -15.53 -64.29
C LEU A 3 54.94 -14.56 -63.46
N PRO A 4 53.64 -14.81 -63.21
CA PRO A 4 52.83 -13.97 -62.36
C PRO A 4 53.03 -14.38 -60.88
N HIS A 5 53.17 -13.35 -60.01
CA HIS A 5 53.18 -13.54 -58.58
C HIS A 5 51.76 -13.81 -58.07
N LEU A 6 51.59 -14.96 -57.40
CA LEU A 6 50.35 -15.31 -56.70
C LEU A 6 50.44 -14.71 -55.29
N THR A 7 49.60 -13.73 -54.98
CA THR A 7 49.51 -13.14 -53.62
C THR A 7 48.48 -13.96 -52.85
N LEU A 8 48.91 -14.70 -51.83
CA LEU A 8 48.05 -15.46 -50.91
C LEU A 8 47.54 -14.46 -49.84
N ALA A 9 46.22 -14.17 -49.86
CA ALA A 9 45.55 -13.43 -48.78
C ALA A 9 45.22 -14.40 -47.64
N VAL A 10 45.91 -14.27 -46.50
CA VAL A 10 45.57 -14.98 -45.26
C VAL A 10 44.45 -14.19 -44.56
N ALA A 11 43.23 -14.69 -44.61
CA ALA A 11 42.15 -14.18 -43.80
C ALA A 11 42.35 -14.62 -42.34
N ALA A 12 42.68 -13.69 -41.46
CA ALA A 12 42.75 -13.91 -40.03
C ALA A 12 41.29 -14.05 -39.48
N LEU A 13 40.87 -15.28 -39.19
CA LEU A 13 39.71 -15.53 -38.36
C LEU A 13 39.99 -15.12 -36.92
N LEU A 14 39.49 -13.94 -36.52
CA LEU A 14 39.46 -13.54 -35.13
C LEU A 14 38.42 -14.47 -34.41
N PRO A 15 38.79 -15.10 -33.30
CA PRO A 15 37.82 -15.86 -32.51
C PRO A 15 36.77 -14.88 -31.97
N VAL A 16 35.49 -15.09 -32.31
CA VAL A 16 34.36 -14.46 -31.62
C VAL A 16 34.33 -15.11 -30.24
N VAL A 17 34.94 -14.47 -29.25
CA VAL A 17 34.76 -14.82 -27.86
C VAL A 17 33.31 -14.50 -27.52
N PRO A 18 32.46 -15.50 -27.17
CA PRO A 18 31.12 -15.17 -26.70
C PRO A 18 31.30 -14.29 -25.47
N ALA A 19 30.74 -13.09 -25.52
CA ALA A 19 30.68 -12.23 -24.34
C ALA A 19 29.95 -13.03 -23.26
N CYS A 20 30.71 -13.46 -22.24
CA CYS A 20 30.13 -14.06 -21.05
C CYS A 20 29.25 -12.96 -20.44
N ARG A 21 27.94 -13.03 -20.66
CA ARG A 21 26.99 -12.11 -20.07
C ARG A 21 27.10 -12.28 -18.56
N ALA A 22 27.43 -11.22 -17.84
CA ALA A 22 27.31 -11.24 -16.39
C ALA A 22 25.91 -11.75 -16.04
N GLN A 23 25.84 -12.71 -15.14
CA GLN A 23 24.56 -13.24 -14.64
C GLN A 23 23.76 -12.04 -14.10
N SER A 24 22.49 -11.95 -14.44
CA SER A 24 21.61 -10.88 -13.92
C SER A 24 21.71 -10.83 -12.40
N THR A 25 21.82 -9.64 -11.85
CA THR A 25 21.73 -9.40 -10.42
C THR A 25 20.29 -9.13 -9.98
N MET A 26 19.36 -8.95 -10.96
CA MET A 26 17.96 -8.73 -10.69
C MET A 26 17.29 -10.02 -10.18
N VAL A 27 16.38 -9.86 -9.24
CA VAL A 27 15.53 -10.93 -8.73
C VAL A 27 14.07 -10.70 -9.15
N PRO A 28 13.21 -11.74 -9.17
CA PRO A 28 11.81 -11.55 -9.52
C PRO A 28 11.09 -10.64 -8.52
N VAL A 29 10.52 -9.53 -9.01
CA VAL A 29 9.56 -8.69 -8.27
C VAL A 29 8.20 -8.88 -8.93
N LEU A 30 7.48 -9.91 -8.51
CA LEU A 30 6.30 -10.42 -9.24
C LEU A 30 4.99 -9.81 -8.75
N THR A 31 4.99 -9.21 -7.56
CA THR A 31 3.81 -8.64 -6.91
C THR A 31 4.21 -7.45 -6.04
N ARG A 32 3.24 -6.69 -5.60
CA ARG A 32 3.43 -5.60 -4.62
C ARG A 32 4.13 -6.13 -3.37
N ALA A 33 5.11 -5.35 -2.86
CA ALA A 33 5.81 -5.64 -1.62
C ALA A 33 6.57 -7.00 -1.62
N TYR A 34 6.96 -7.49 -2.80
CA TYR A 34 7.79 -8.67 -3.10
C TYR A 34 7.13 -10.03 -2.88
N ASP A 35 6.15 -10.17 -2.01
CA ASP A 35 5.53 -11.44 -1.66
C ASP A 35 4.03 -11.30 -1.33
N ASN A 36 3.37 -12.43 -1.15
CA ASN A 36 1.95 -12.48 -0.83
C ASN A 36 1.65 -12.15 0.65
N ASP A 37 2.66 -12.20 1.52
CA ASP A 37 2.58 -11.73 2.91
C ASP A 37 2.52 -10.21 3.02
N ARG A 38 2.83 -9.52 1.91
CA ARG A 38 2.97 -8.07 1.83
C ARG A 38 4.07 -7.55 2.76
N SER A 39 5.19 -8.28 2.83
CA SER A 39 6.27 -7.98 3.77
C SER A 39 6.97 -6.63 3.49
N GLY A 40 7.00 -6.17 2.26
CA GLY A 40 7.78 -5.00 1.86
C GLY A 40 9.29 -5.23 1.90
N TRP A 41 9.73 -6.49 1.87
CA TRP A 41 11.11 -6.89 2.09
C TRP A 41 11.68 -7.70 0.92
N ASN A 42 12.65 -7.10 0.19
CA ASN A 42 13.51 -7.85 -0.72
C ASN A 42 14.60 -8.59 0.06
N ARG A 43 14.50 -9.92 0.15
CA ARG A 43 15.43 -10.78 0.89
C ARG A 43 16.66 -11.20 0.11
N GLN A 44 16.84 -10.72 -1.13
CA GLN A 44 17.86 -11.21 -2.06
C GLN A 44 18.79 -10.08 -2.57
N GLU A 45 18.77 -8.90 -1.95
CA GLU A 45 19.64 -7.79 -2.31
C GLU A 45 21.05 -8.01 -1.72
N THR A 46 22.06 -7.99 -2.58
CA THR A 46 23.46 -8.28 -2.20
C THR A 46 24.43 -7.13 -2.45
N ILE A 47 24.01 -6.12 -3.20
CA ILE A 47 24.87 -5.00 -3.64
C ILE A 47 24.72 -3.79 -2.71
N LEU A 48 23.48 -3.42 -2.41
CA LEU A 48 23.15 -2.35 -1.48
C LEU A 48 23.28 -2.86 -0.05
N THR A 49 24.36 -2.50 0.63
CA THR A 49 24.65 -2.88 2.01
C THR A 49 24.95 -1.64 2.85
N GLN A 50 24.85 -1.74 4.17
CA GLN A 50 25.21 -0.64 5.09
C GLN A 50 26.63 -0.14 4.82
N ALA A 51 27.59 -1.04 4.65
CA ALA A 51 28.99 -0.68 4.38
C ALA A 51 29.15 0.06 3.04
N ASN A 52 28.49 -0.45 1.99
CA ASN A 52 28.61 0.16 0.65
C ASN A 52 27.95 1.55 0.61
N VAL A 53 26.79 1.73 1.22
CA VAL A 53 26.10 3.02 1.29
C VAL A 53 26.89 4.02 2.12
N LYS A 54 27.46 3.62 3.25
CA LYS A 54 28.34 4.50 4.07
C LYS A 54 29.60 4.91 3.32
N ALA A 55 30.21 4.00 2.54
CA ALA A 55 31.48 4.26 1.85
C ALA A 55 31.31 5.11 0.57
N LYS A 56 30.24 4.87 -0.18
CA LYS A 56 30.06 5.44 -1.52
C LYS A 56 28.95 6.49 -1.61
N GLY A 57 27.93 6.38 -0.75
CA GLY A 57 26.69 7.12 -0.93
C GLY A 57 25.83 6.56 -2.07
N ILE A 58 24.74 7.27 -2.34
CA ILE A 58 23.78 6.94 -3.40
C ILE A 58 23.65 8.12 -4.36
N THR A 59 23.53 7.85 -5.65
CA THR A 59 23.34 8.87 -6.69
C THR A 59 22.19 8.50 -7.61
N ARG A 60 21.45 9.51 -8.10
CA ARG A 60 20.45 9.32 -9.16
C ARG A 60 21.17 9.25 -10.50
N VAL A 61 20.97 8.15 -11.24
CA VAL A 61 21.67 7.90 -12.51
C VAL A 61 20.81 8.18 -13.73
N THR A 62 19.50 7.99 -13.64
CA THR A 62 18.59 8.25 -14.75
C THR A 62 17.16 8.42 -14.27
N ILE A 63 16.29 8.84 -15.17
CA ILE A 63 14.83 8.85 -14.98
C ILE A 63 14.23 8.06 -16.14
N ILE A 64 13.51 7.00 -15.83
CA ILE A 64 12.76 6.22 -16.82
C ILE A 64 11.41 6.93 -17.04
N PRO A 65 11.11 7.46 -18.24
CA PRO A 65 9.87 8.19 -18.45
C PRO A 65 8.66 7.25 -18.45
N VAL A 66 7.58 7.68 -17.80
CA VAL A 66 6.27 7.03 -17.84
C VAL A 66 5.37 7.85 -18.77
N TYR A 67 5.02 7.28 -19.94
CA TYR A 67 4.34 8.03 -20.99
C TYR A 67 2.85 8.26 -20.72
N GLY A 68 2.38 9.38 -21.23
CA GLY A 68 0.96 9.72 -21.33
C GLY A 68 0.36 10.33 -20.08
N ASP A 69 1.10 10.44 -18.99
CA ASP A 69 0.63 11.05 -17.75
C ASP A 69 1.70 11.89 -17.08
N ALA A 70 1.40 13.17 -16.84
CA ALA A 70 2.30 14.07 -16.12
C ALA A 70 2.49 13.68 -14.64
N ARG A 71 1.55 12.91 -14.06
CA ARG A 71 1.63 12.39 -12.69
C ARG A 71 2.31 11.01 -12.63
N GLY A 72 2.46 10.33 -13.77
CA GLY A 72 3.15 9.04 -13.86
C GLY A 72 2.28 7.87 -13.44
N MET A 73 2.62 7.22 -12.34
CA MET A 73 2.03 5.96 -11.89
C MET A 73 1.80 5.96 -10.37
N GLU A 74 0.82 5.18 -9.92
CA GLU A 74 0.60 4.83 -8.51
C GLU A 74 0.77 3.31 -8.28
N ALA A 75 1.29 2.59 -9.26
CA ALA A 75 1.55 1.15 -9.22
C ALA A 75 3.04 0.88 -9.06
N GLN A 76 3.44 0.03 -8.13
CA GLN A 76 4.84 -0.39 -7.98
C GLN A 76 5.35 -1.04 -9.26
N PRO A 77 6.57 -0.72 -9.76
CA PRO A 77 7.22 -1.45 -10.83
C PRO A 77 7.36 -2.94 -10.51
N LEU A 78 7.13 -3.80 -11.50
CA LEU A 78 7.34 -5.24 -11.40
C LEU A 78 8.49 -5.67 -12.30
N VAL A 79 9.26 -6.68 -11.88
CA VAL A 79 10.42 -7.17 -12.63
C VAL A 79 10.32 -8.67 -12.86
N LEU A 80 10.46 -9.10 -14.11
CA LEU A 80 10.67 -10.49 -14.49
C LEU A 80 12.04 -10.63 -15.13
N PRO A 81 13.02 -11.25 -14.44
CA PRO A 81 14.35 -11.43 -14.99
C PRO A 81 14.41 -12.51 -16.07
N GLY A 82 15.39 -12.42 -16.96
CA GLY A 82 15.76 -13.48 -17.88
C GLY A 82 14.75 -13.74 -19.00
N VAL A 83 13.91 -12.77 -19.35
CA VAL A 83 12.89 -12.91 -20.41
C VAL A 83 13.54 -12.95 -21.78
N LYS A 84 13.27 -13.99 -22.54
CA LYS A 84 13.75 -14.15 -23.91
C LYS A 84 12.80 -13.47 -24.89
N LEU A 85 13.33 -12.56 -25.71
CA LEU A 85 12.56 -11.85 -26.75
C LEU A 85 12.57 -12.61 -28.09
N ALA A 86 11.73 -12.18 -29.01
CA ALA A 86 11.58 -12.80 -30.34
C ALA A 86 12.86 -12.70 -31.20
N ASP A 87 13.70 -11.69 -30.99
CA ASP A 87 14.99 -11.52 -31.67
C ASP A 87 16.11 -12.41 -31.09
N GLY A 88 15.79 -13.21 -30.06
CA GLY A 88 16.72 -14.10 -29.37
C GLY A 88 17.51 -13.43 -28.23
N SER A 89 17.41 -12.14 -28.03
CA SER A 89 18.00 -11.42 -26.89
C SER A 89 17.29 -11.83 -25.57
N THR A 90 17.96 -11.61 -24.46
CA THR A 90 17.40 -11.88 -23.12
C THR A 90 17.51 -10.62 -22.27
N HIS A 91 16.43 -10.23 -21.61
CA HIS A 91 16.33 -9.02 -20.81
C HIS A 91 15.69 -9.27 -19.45
N ASP A 92 16.05 -8.45 -18.47
CA ASP A 92 15.32 -8.32 -17.22
C ASP A 92 14.27 -7.25 -17.46
N ILE A 93 13.00 -7.65 -17.61
CA ILE A 93 11.94 -6.74 -18.02
C ILE A 93 11.25 -6.14 -16.82
N MET A 94 11.29 -4.81 -16.71
CA MET A 94 10.47 -4.05 -15.78
C MET A 94 9.19 -3.59 -16.46
N VAL A 95 8.04 -3.88 -15.83
CA VAL A 95 6.71 -3.49 -16.32
C VAL A 95 6.24 -2.25 -15.56
N LEU A 96 5.91 -1.19 -16.29
CA LEU A 96 5.52 0.13 -15.77
C LEU A 96 4.14 0.51 -16.30
N PRO A 97 3.06 0.24 -15.57
CA PRO A 97 1.72 0.71 -15.92
C PRO A 97 1.50 2.14 -15.42
N SER A 98 0.81 2.98 -16.19
CA SER A 98 0.54 4.37 -15.83
C SER A 98 -0.94 4.66 -15.60
N MET A 99 -1.22 5.77 -14.92
CA MET A 99 -2.57 6.32 -14.78
C MET A 99 -3.19 6.76 -16.11
N ALA A 100 -2.38 6.94 -17.17
CA ALA A 100 -2.86 7.18 -18.53
C ALA A 100 -3.22 5.91 -19.31
N ASN A 101 -3.27 4.74 -18.66
CA ASN A 101 -3.49 3.44 -19.33
C ASN A 101 -2.42 3.08 -20.38
N GLN A 102 -1.20 3.62 -20.23
CA GLN A 102 -0.02 3.17 -20.96
C GLN A 102 0.73 2.15 -20.13
N VAL A 103 1.15 1.04 -20.72
CA VAL A 103 1.99 0.04 -20.07
C VAL A 103 3.27 -0.11 -20.86
N ARG A 104 4.40 0.04 -20.19
CA ARG A 104 5.74 -0.11 -20.80
C ARG A 104 6.46 -1.32 -20.23
N GLY A 105 7.14 -2.03 -21.12
CA GLY A 105 8.22 -2.93 -20.74
C GLY A 105 9.55 -2.24 -21.05
N VAL A 106 10.41 -2.16 -20.05
CA VAL A 106 11.74 -1.60 -20.19
C VAL A 106 12.78 -2.62 -19.71
N ASP A 107 13.98 -2.55 -20.24
CA ASP A 107 15.10 -3.28 -19.67
C ASP A 107 15.44 -2.69 -18.30
N ALA A 108 15.36 -3.49 -17.24
CA ALA A 108 15.47 -3.00 -15.86
C ALA A 108 16.88 -2.43 -15.56
N ALA A 109 17.93 -2.98 -16.17
CA ALA A 109 19.30 -2.54 -15.94
C ALA A 109 19.61 -1.20 -16.62
N THR A 110 19.02 -0.93 -17.79
CA THR A 110 19.38 0.22 -18.63
C THR A 110 18.27 1.28 -18.71
N GLY A 111 17.04 0.94 -18.37
CA GLY A 111 15.87 1.78 -18.59
C GLY A 111 15.43 1.87 -20.06
N ALA A 112 16.08 1.14 -20.97
CA ALA A 112 15.76 1.15 -22.40
C ALA A 112 14.36 0.61 -22.68
N ALA A 113 13.59 1.31 -23.51
CA ALA A 113 12.25 0.85 -23.86
C ALA A 113 12.32 -0.39 -24.76
N LEU A 114 11.60 -1.44 -24.40
CA LEU A 114 11.44 -2.67 -25.18
C LEU A 114 10.10 -2.68 -25.90
N TRP A 115 9.03 -2.30 -25.20
CA TRP A 115 7.69 -2.21 -25.78
C TRP A 115 6.83 -1.18 -25.05
N ASN A 116 5.74 -0.74 -25.68
CA ASN A 116 4.73 0.13 -25.08
C ASN A 116 3.37 -0.20 -25.67
N VAL A 117 2.34 -0.32 -24.83
CA VAL A 117 0.98 -0.63 -25.23
C VAL A 117 -0.02 0.29 -24.53
N THR A 118 -1.11 0.61 -25.24
CA THR A 118 -2.23 1.39 -24.70
C THR A 118 -3.38 0.44 -24.38
N LEU A 119 -3.89 0.52 -23.15
CA LEU A 119 -5.03 -0.32 -22.72
C LEU A 119 -6.36 0.27 -23.18
N GLY A 120 -6.46 1.59 -23.26
CA GLY A 120 -7.65 2.34 -23.66
C GLY A 120 -7.66 3.74 -23.04
N THR A 121 -8.69 4.54 -23.32
CA THR A 121 -8.84 5.87 -22.77
C THR A 121 -9.08 5.81 -21.25
N PRO A 122 -8.25 6.46 -20.41
CA PRO A 122 -8.44 6.49 -18.96
C PRO A 122 -9.61 7.40 -18.57
N VAL A 123 -10.13 7.23 -17.37
CA VAL A 123 -11.03 8.21 -16.76
C VAL A 123 -10.24 9.50 -16.51
N GLN A 124 -10.83 10.64 -16.83
CA GLN A 124 -10.22 11.95 -16.58
C GLN A 124 -10.45 12.39 -15.13
N GLY A 125 -9.51 13.13 -14.56
CA GLY A 125 -9.63 13.70 -13.24
C GLY A 125 -10.82 14.63 -13.13
N SER A 126 -11.56 14.52 -12.05
CA SER A 126 -12.69 15.40 -11.75
C SER A 126 -12.99 15.38 -10.25
N ALA A 127 -13.64 16.44 -9.75
CA ALA A 127 -14.07 16.54 -8.36
C ALA A 127 -15.08 15.42 -7.96
N ALA A 128 -15.70 14.76 -8.92
CA ALA A 128 -16.58 13.61 -8.66
C ALA A 128 -15.82 12.34 -8.26
N ILE A 129 -14.50 12.28 -8.56
CA ILE A 129 -13.64 11.13 -8.28
C ILE A 129 -12.67 11.45 -7.14
N ASP A 130 -12.12 12.67 -7.15
CA ASP A 130 -11.12 13.13 -6.21
C ASP A 130 -11.34 14.62 -5.94
N ALA A 131 -11.69 14.96 -4.70
CA ALA A 131 -11.98 16.33 -4.30
C ALA A 131 -10.79 17.28 -4.50
N HIS A 132 -9.57 16.76 -4.38
CA HIS A 132 -8.35 17.56 -4.56
C HIS A 132 -7.89 17.66 -6.01
N MET A 133 -8.41 16.80 -6.89
CA MET A 133 -8.10 16.76 -8.31
C MET A 133 -6.59 16.68 -8.59
N ILE A 134 -5.84 15.97 -7.74
CA ILE A 134 -4.39 15.88 -7.85
C ILE A 134 -3.94 15.02 -9.05
N ASN A 135 -4.73 14.01 -9.41
CA ASN A 135 -4.47 13.15 -10.57
C ASN A 135 -5.23 13.65 -11.79
N ASP A 136 -4.52 13.81 -12.90
CA ASP A 136 -5.12 14.20 -14.18
C ASP A 136 -5.92 13.06 -14.81
N LYS A 137 -5.52 11.81 -14.54
CA LYS A 137 -6.08 10.59 -15.12
C LYS A 137 -6.17 9.49 -14.08
N TRP A 138 -7.10 8.57 -14.32
CA TRP A 138 -7.41 7.46 -13.40
C TRP A 138 -7.57 6.17 -14.21
N GLY A 139 -6.45 5.68 -14.74
CA GLY A 139 -6.39 4.43 -15.50
C GLY A 139 -6.00 3.25 -14.63
N VAL A 140 -4.72 2.79 -14.73
CA VAL A 140 -4.16 1.77 -13.84
C VAL A 140 -3.65 2.44 -12.57
N LEU A 141 -4.26 2.13 -11.43
CA LEU A 141 -3.89 2.64 -10.11
C LEU A 141 -3.22 1.58 -9.24
N SER A 142 -3.50 0.31 -9.50
CA SER A 142 -3.01 -0.79 -8.67
C SER A 142 -1.79 -1.46 -9.28
N THR A 143 -0.90 -1.97 -8.43
CA THR A 143 0.15 -2.87 -8.86
C THR A 143 -0.46 -4.17 -9.37
N GLY A 144 -0.04 -4.59 -10.56
CA GLY A 144 -0.40 -5.87 -11.14
C GLY A 144 0.27 -7.05 -10.45
N VAL A 145 0.18 -8.23 -11.08
CA VAL A 145 0.92 -9.42 -10.66
C VAL A 145 1.45 -10.16 -11.88
N ILE A 146 2.68 -10.67 -11.80
CA ILE A 146 3.30 -11.49 -12.85
C ILE A 146 3.21 -12.96 -12.46
N ASP A 147 2.76 -13.79 -13.41
CA ASP A 147 2.93 -15.24 -13.35
C ASP A 147 4.25 -15.61 -14.06
N PRO A 148 5.30 -15.98 -13.33
CA PRO A 148 6.60 -16.26 -13.93
C PRO A 148 6.61 -17.54 -14.79
N ASP A 149 5.73 -18.49 -14.51
CA ASP A 149 5.68 -19.76 -15.25
C ASP A 149 5.15 -19.57 -16.68
N THR A 150 4.31 -18.56 -16.88
CA THR A 150 3.70 -18.25 -18.19
C THR A 150 4.23 -16.96 -18.82
N GLY A 151 5.01 -16.17 -18.08
CA GLY A 151 5.48 -14.85 -18.53
C GLY A 151 4.35 -13.85 -18.75
N ARG A 152 3.25 -13.96 -18.01
CA ARG A 152 2.08 -13.09 -18.13
C ARG A 152 2.00 -12.09 -16.99
N VAL A 153 1.62 -10.86 -17.31
CA VAL A 153 1.25 -9.85 -16.30
C VAL A 153 -0.24 -9.60 -16.36
N TYR A 154 -0.86 -9.56 -15.18
CA TYR A 154 -2.28 -9.26 -14.98
C TYR A 154 -2.42 -7.87 -14.40
N LEU A 155 -3.28 -7.05 -15.01
CA LEU A 155 -3.53 -5.66 -14.65
C LEU A 155 -5.03 -5.40 -14.61
N VAL A 156 -5.47 -4.48 -13.75
CA VAL A 156 -6.84 -3.93 -13.82
C VAL A 156 -6.75 -2.46 -14.22
N ALA A 157 -7.48 -2.07 -15.23
CA ALA A 157 -7.51 -0.70 -15.76
C ALA A 157 -8.92 -0.13 -15.77
N TRP A 158 -9.04 1.14 -15.42
CA TRP A 158 -10.29 1.89 -15.50
C TRP A 158 -10.35 2.62 -16.85
N ILE A 159 -11.30 2.25 -17.70
CA ILE A 159 -11.42 2.69 -19.09
C ILE A 159 -12.76 3.38 -19.29
N SER A 160 -12.74 4.55 -19.90
CA SER A 160 -13.93 5.29 -20.29
C SER A 160 -13.82 5.75 -21.75
N PRO A 161 -14.76 5.41 -22.63
CA PRO A 161 -14.71 5.82 -24.04
C PRO A 161 -14.69 7.34 -24.24
N ASP A 162 -15.31 8.09 -23.33
CA ASP A 162 -15.43 9.55 -23.38
C ASP A 162 -14.65 10.27 -22.26
N GLY A 163 -13.89 9.50 -21.47
CA GLY A 163 -13.14 10.02 -20.33
C GLY A 163 -13.98 10.29 -19.07
N THR A 164 -15.30 10.14 -19.12
CA THR A 164 -16.17 10.40 -17.96
C THR A 164 -16.30 9.17 -17.05
N PRO A 165 -16.43 9.35 -15.72
CA PRO A 165 -16.64 8.21 -14.81
C PRO A 165 -17.97 7.50 -15.03
N GLN A 166 -19.00 8.16 -15.55
CA GLN A 166 -20.34 7.61 -15.81
C GLN A 166 -20.32 6.47 -16.85
N ASN A 167 -19.45 6.56 -17.85
CA ASN A 167 -19.30 5.57 -18.91
C ASN A 167 -18.08 4.64 -18.69
N ALA A 168 -17.43 4.77 -17.53
CA ALA A 168 -16.25 4.00 -17.21
C ALA A 168 -16.55 2.56 -16.80
N LYS A 169 -15.64 1.65 -17.20
CA LYS A 169 -15.66 0.25 -16.80
C LYS A 169 -14.25 -0.19 -16.40
N HIS A 170 -14.17 -1.06 -15.42
CA HIS A 170 -12.92 -1.76 -15.13
C HIS A 170 -12.80 -2.99 -16.04
N TYR A 171 -11.56 -3.25 -16.48
CA TYR A 171 -11.21 -4.44 -17.27
C TYR A 171 -9.96 -5.09 -16.71
N VAL A 172 -9.95 -6.42 -16.72
CA VAL A 172 -8.73 -7.20 -16.53
C VAL A 172 -8.01 -7.31 -17.85
N PHE A 173 -6.74 -6.98 -17.88
CA PHE A 173 -5.82 -7.18 -19.00
C PHE A 173 -4.82 -8.26 -18.65
N VAL A 174 -4.59 -9.17 -19.59
CA VAL A 174 -3.55 -10.19 -19.53
C VAL A 174 -2.58 -9.92 -20.67
N LEU A 175 -1.36 -9.50 -20.32
CA LEU A 175 -0.34 -9.16 -21.30
C LEU A 175 0.86 -10.12 -21.21
N ASN A 176 1.52 -10.35 -22.32
CA ASN A 176 2.81 -11.00 -22.38
C ASN A 176 3.91 -10.05 -21.88
N VAL A 177 4.71 -10.45 -20.92
CA VAL A 177 5.80 -9.61 -20.41
C VAL A 177 6.88 -9.37 -21.48
N ALA A 178 7.07 -10.33 -22.41
CA ALA A 178 8.11 -10.24 -23.43
C ALA A 178 7.87 -9.11 -24.46
N ASP A 179 6.61 -8.82 -24.82
CA ASP A 179 6.28 -7.93 -25.92
C ASP A 179 5.06 -7.02 -25.69
N GLY A 180 4.40 -7.13 -24.53
CA GLY A 180 3.19 -6.38 -24.22
C GLY A 180 1.94 -6.81 -24.97
N SER A 181 1.99 -7.86 -25.80
CA SER A 181 0.84 -8.35 -26.54
C SER A 181 -0.27 -8.86 -25.63
N ARG A 182 -1.52 -8.63 -26.02
CA ARG A 182 -2.68 -9.14 -25.26
C ARG A 182 -2.82 -10.64 -25.46
N VAL A 183 -2.86 -11.39 -24.36
CA VAL A 183 -3.08 -12.85 -24.40
C VAL A 183 -4.52 -13.19 -24.73
N VAL A 184 -5.46 -12.38 -24.22
CA VAL A 184 -6.90 -12.49 -24.48
C VAL A 184 -7.50 -11.09 -24.64
N PRO A 185 -8.70 -10.95 -25.22
CA PRO A 185 -9.44 -9.70 -25.19
C PRO A 185 -9.63 -9.21 -23.74
N PRO A 186 -9.68 -7.88 -23.50
CA PRO A 186 -9.92 -7.35 -22.15
C PRO A 186 -11.21 -7.90 -21.53
N VAL A 187 -11.12 -8.43 -20.31
CA VAL A 187 -12.25 -9.03 -19.62
C VAL A 187 -12.92 -7.98 -18.74
N PRO A 188 -14.20 -7.62 -19.00
CA PRO A 188 -14.90 -6.64 -18.20
C PRO A 188 -15.07 -7.15 -16.75
N VAL A 189 -14.80 -6.28 -15.76
CA VAL A 189 -15.04 -6.58 -14.35
C VAL A 189 -16.53 -6.44 -14.07
N ALA A 190 -17.16 -7.55 -13.71
CA ALA A 190 -18.56 -7.63 -13.37
C ALA A 190 -18.77 -8.71 -12.29
N GLY A 191 -19.85 -8.61 -11.53
CA GLY A 191 -20.20 -9.59 -10.52
C GLY A 191 -21.46 -9.19 -9.75
N THR A 192 -22.06 -10.17 -9.12
CA THR A 192 -23.18 -10.01 -8.18
C THR A 192 -22.84 -10.72 -6.88
N SER A 193 -23.25 -10.16 -5.74
CA SER A 193 -23.03 -10.74 -4.41
C SER A 193 -24.20 -10.31 -3.52
N GLY A 194 -25.05 -11.27 -3.12
CA GLY A 194 -26.29 -10.96 -2.42
C GLY A 194 -27.17 -10.02 -3.25
N THR A 195 -27.50 -8.87 -2.69
CA THR A 195 -28.32 -7.84 -3.35
C THR A 195 -27.48 -6.85 -4.18
N GLN A 196 -26.15 -6.92 -4.10
CA GLN A 196 -25.24 -6.00 -4.75
C GLN A 196 -24.89 -6.44 -6.18
N SER A 197 -24.78 -5.46 -7.08
CA SER A 197 -24.19 -5.61 -8.41
C SER A 197 -23.00 -4.66 -8.55
N TYR A 198 -21.90 -5.15 -9.11
CA TYR A 198 -20.70 -4.32 -9.30
C TYR A 198 -20.93 -3.24 -10.35
N GLY A 199 -20.67 -1.99 -9.97
CA GLY A 199 -20.69 -0.83 -10.86
C GLY A 199 -19.37 -0.07 -10.80
N SER A 200 -18.68 0.00 -11.92
CA SER A 200 -17.33 0.61 -12.00
C SER A 200 -17.31 2.12 -11.70
N THR A 201 -18.42 2.83 -11.93
CA THR A 201 -18.53 4.28 -11.68
C THR A 201 -18.44 4.64 -10.19
N MET A 202 -18.73 3.70 -9.31
CA MET A 202 -18.75 3.89 -7.86
C MET A 202 -17.53 3.27 -7.18
N ARG A 203 -16.49 2.89 -7.92
CA ARG A 203 -15.35 2.13 -7.40
C ARG A 203 -14.04 2.69 -7.88
N LYS A 204 -13.04 2.73 -7.00
CA LYS A 204 -11.61 2.90 -7.32
C LYS A 204 -10.90 1.58 -7.08
N GLN A 205 -10.22 1.07 -8.08
CA GLN A 205 -9.43 -0.16 -7.94
C GLN A 205 -7.96 0.23 -7.70
N ARG A 206 -7.58 0.45 -6.42
CA ARG A 206 -6.22 0.77 -5.98
C ARG A 206 -5.52 -0.42 -5.35
N SER A 207 -6.26 -1.32 -4.71
CA SER A 207 -5.75 -2.52 -4.05
C SER A 207 -5.00 -3.42 -5.05
N SER A 208 -3.72 -3.70 -4.79
CA SER A 208 -2.84 -4.49 -5.68
C SER A 208 -3.34 -5.91 -5.87
N LEU A 209 -2.99 -6.50 -7.01
CA LEU A 209 -3.34 -7.86 -7.36
C LEU A 209 -2.45 -8.86 -6.60
N VAL A 210 -2.99 -10.04 -6.32
CA VAL A 210 -2.26 -11.18 -5.75
C VAL A 210 -2.54 -12.44 -6.56
N LEU A 211 -1.50 -13.22 -6.84
CA LEU A 211 -1.60 -14.51 -7.50
C LEU A 211 -1.36 -15.63 -6.49
N THR A 212 -2.29 -16.57 -6.40
CA THR A 212 -2.14 -17.79 -5.59
C THR A 212 -2.32 -19.03 -6.44
N ASN A 213 -1.85 -20.16 -5.92
CA ASN A 213 -2.09 -21.47 -6.51
C ASN A 213 -2.87 -22.33 -5.51
N ILE A 214 -4.18 -22.44 -5.71
CA ILE A 214 -5.07 -23.20 -4.83
C ILE A 214 -5.41 -24.52 -5.50
N ASN A 215 -4.95 -25.63 -4.92
CA ASN A 215 -5.16 -26.98 -5.46
C ASN A 215 -4.74 -27.14 -6.92
N GLY A 216 -3.59 -26.56 -7.30
CA GLY A 216 -3.05 -26.60 -8.66
C GLY A 216 -3.70 -25.60 -9.63
N ARG A 217 -4.63 -24.76 -9.15
CA ARG A 217 -5.32 -23.78 -9.97
C ARG A 217 -4.83 -22.36 -9.63
N LYS A 218 -4.15 -21.73 -10.58
CA LYS A 218 -3.68 -20.36 -10.44
C LYS A 218 -4.85 -19.38 -10.56
N THR A 219 -5.00 -18.53 -9.56
CA THR A 219 -6.07 -17.55 -9.46
C THR A 219 -5.50 -16.20 -9.06
N VAL A 220 -5.86 -15.14 -9.79
CA VAL A 220 -5.55 -13.75 -9.45
C VAL A 220 -6.70 -13.15 -8.67
N PHE A 221 -6.40 -12.51 -7.55
CA PHE A 221 -7.38 -11.79 -6.74
C PHE A 221 -7.04 -10.31 -6.68
N TRP A 222 -8.07 -9.49 -6.54
CA TRP A 222 -7.95 -8.07 -6.21
C TRP A 222 -9.18 -7.58 -5.48
N ALA A 223 -9.06 -6.39 -4.89
CA ALA A 223 -10.17 -5.73 -4.23
C ALA A 223 -10.39 -4.32 -4.79
N SER A 224 -11.53 -3.71 -4.50
CA SER A 224 -11.82 -2.33 -4.85
C SER A 224 -12.33 -1.55 -3.65
N GLY A 225 -11.90 -0.29 -3.57
CA GLY A 225 -12.51 0.71 -2.72
C GLY A 225 -13.74 1.34 -3.38
N THR A 226 -14.24 2.38 -2.75
CA THR A 226 -15.40 3.15 -3.21
C THR A 226 -14.96 4.51 -3.74
N VAL A 227 -15.75 5.16 -4.57
CA VAL A 227 -15.53 6.58 -4.95
C VAL A 227 -16.16 7.50 -3.92
N LEU A 228 -17.42 7.19 -3.54
CA LEU A 228 -18.18 7.89 -2.52
C LEU A 228 -18.78 6.84 -1.58
N GLU A 229 -18.26 6.74 -0.38
CA GLU A 229 -18.59 5.69 0.58
C GLU A 229 -20.03 5.76 1.09
N THR A 230 -20.57 6.98 1.14
CA THR A 230 -21.94 7.25 1.58
C THR A 230 -23.01 6.91 0.55
N ASN A 231 -22.65 6.61 -0.70
CA ASN A 231 -23.62 6.32 -1.73
C ASN A 231 -24.20 4.90 -1.59
N THR A 232 -25.50 4.76 -1.67
CA THR A 232 -26.18 3.47 -1.71
C THR A 232 -25.60 2.60 -2.82
N GLY A 233 -25.23 1.36 -2.48
CA GLY A 233 -24.60 0.42 -3.41
C GLY A 233 -23.10 0.63 -3.63
N ALA A 234 -22.48 1.63 -3.00
CA ALA A 234 -21.04 1.80 -3.00
C ALA A 234 -20.40 0.89 -1.94
N ALA A 235 -20.28 -0.41 -2.23
CA ALA A 235 -19.62 -1.38 -1.34
C ALA A 235 -18.21 -1.73 -1.83
N GLY A 236 -17.31 -2.12 -0.93
CA GLY A 236 -16.05 -2.76 -1.27
C GLY A 236 -16.26 -4.15 -1.87
N TRP A 237 -15.38 -4.58 -2.76
CA TRP A 237 -15.48 -5.85 -3.47
C TRP A 237 -14.16 -6.61 -3.50
N ILE A 238 -14.25 -7.95 -3.56
CA ILE A 238 -13.14 -8.86 -3.83
C ILE A 238 -13.53 -9.72 -5.03
N PHE A 239 -12.57 -9.94 -5.95
CA PHE A 239 -12.76 -10.74 -7.16
C PHE A 239 -11.75 -11.87 -7.24
N ALA A 240 -12.14 -12.97 -7.89
CA ALA A 240 -11.29 -14.08 -8.26
C ALA A 240 -11.31 -14.25 -9.79
N PHE A 241 -10.12 -14.25 -10.40
CA PHE A 241 -9.90 -14.44 -11.84
C PHE A 241 -9.07 -15.70 -12.07
N ASP A 242 -9.62 -16.64 -12.79
CA ASP A 242 -8.97 -17.90 -13.11
C ASP A 242 -8.01 -17.73 -14.29
N CYS A 243 -6.73 -18.05 -14.08
CA CYS A 243 -5.67 -17.86 -15.07
C CYS A 243 -5.75 -18.85 -16.25
N ALA A 244 -6.39 -20.00 -16.07
CA ALA A 244 -6.51 -21.01 -17.11
C ALA A 244 -7.64 -20.69 -18.09
N THR A 245 -8.78 -20.22 -17.58
CA THR A 245 -9.95 -19.86 -18.37
C THR A 245 -9.98 -18.39 -18.78
N ASN A 246 -9.16 -17.55 -18.15
CA ASN A 246 -9.16 -16.09 -18.28
C ASN A 246 -10.54 -15.48 -18.02
N THR A 247 -11.21 -15.91 -16.98
CA THR A 247 -12.54 -15.43 -16.59
C THR A 247 -12.62 -15.08 -15.10
N ILE A 248 -13.49 -14.13 -14.75
CA ILE A 248 -13.86 -13.89 -13.36
C ILE A 248 -14.76 -15.03 -12.91
N THR A 249 -14.33 -15.78 -11.91
CA THR A 249 -15.04 -16.99 -11.42
C THR A 249 -15.85 -16.72 -10.16
N ALA A 250 -15.46 -15.73 -9.36
CA ALA A 250 -16.22 -15.35 -8.16
C ALA A 250 -16.06 -13.85 -7.88
N ALA A 251 -17.08 -13.27 -7.25
CA ALA A 251 -17.11 -11.89 -6.78
C ALA A 251 -17.84 -11.84 -5.43
N LEU A 252 -17.30 -11.04 -4.50
CA LEU A 252 -17.84 -10.84 -3.16
C LEU A 252 -17.94 -9.35 -2.86
N ALA A 253 -19.15 -8.85 -2.59
CA ALA A 253 -19.34 -7.57 -1.92
C ALA A 253 -19.17 -7.79 -0.40
N VAL A 254 -18.30 -7.01 0.22
CA VAL A 254 -18.03 -7.12 1.67
C VAL A 254 -19.00 -6.29 2.52
N SER A 255 -19.98 -5.65 1.87
CA SER A 255 -21.15 -5.04 2.51
C SER A 255 -22.37 -5.15 1.59
N GLN A 256 -23.53 -5.43 2.15
CA GLN A 256 -24.83 -5.37 1.45
C GLN A 256 -25.48 -3.98 1.56
N GLY A 257 -24.98 -3.15 2.48
CA GLY A 257 -25.31 -1.73 2.62
C GLY A 257 -24.42 -0.84 1.73
N ALA A 258 -23.69 0.06 2.38
CA ALA A 258 -22.75 0.96 1.71
C ALA A 258 -21.41 0.96 2.45
N GLY A 259 -20.34 1.41 1.78
CA GLY A 259 -19.01 1.53 2.35
C GLY A 259 -18.22 0.23 2.36
N ALA A 260 -17.44 0.02 3.40
CA ALA A 260 -16.50 -1.09 3.53
C ALA A 260 -15.49 -1.17 2.36
N GLY A 261 -15.06 -0.02 1.85
CA GLY A 261 -14.08 0.08 0.76
C GLY A 261 -12.78 -0.62 1.14
N ILE A 262 -12.12 -1.28 0.17
CA ILE A 262 -10.85 -1.95 0.40
C ILE A 262 -9.76 -1.16 -0.32
N TRP A 263 -9.14 -0.23 0.41
CA TRP A 263 -8.13 0.71 -0.08
C TRP A 263 -6.71 0.20 0.10
N MET A 264 -6.35 -0.12 1.34
CA MET A 264 -5.10 -0.71 1.81
C MET A 264 -3.85 0.02 1.30
N GLY A 265 -3.90 1.34 1.14
CA GLY A 265 -2.77 2.15 0.68
C GLY A 265 -2.12 1.67 -0.63
N GLY A 266 -2.88 1.02 -1.51
CA GLY A 266 -2.34 0.38 -2.71
C GLY A 266 -1.66 -0.97 -2.47
N GLN A 267 -1.50 -1.43 -1.23
CA GLN A 267 -0.82 -2.69 -0.90
C GLN A 267 -1.58 -3.92 -1.40
N GLY A 268 -2.90 -3.94 -1.22
CA GLY A 268 -3.74 -5.03 -1.66
C GLY A 268 -3.83 -6.19 -0.67
N LEU A 269 -4.58 -7.22 -1.07
CA LEU A 269 -4.81 -8.41 -0.28
C LEU A 269 -3.50 -9.14 0.04
N ALA A 270 -3.32 -9.57 1.29
CA ALA A 270 -2.34 -10.61 1.60
C ALA A 270 -2.96 -11.99 1.38
N ALA A 271 -2.12 -13.02 1.14
CA ALA A 271 -2.58 -14.39 0.97
C ALA A 271 -1.59 -15.35 1.64
N ASP A 272 -2.12 -16.30 2.43
CA ASP A 272 -1.32 -17.35 3.06
C ASP A 272 -1.06 -18.54 2.12
N ALA A 273 -0.20 -19.45 2.55
CA ALA A 273 0.15 -20.67 1.79
C ALA A 273 -1.05 -21.60 1.57
N GLN A 274 -2.11 -21.49 2.37
CA GLN A 274 -3.35 -22.24 2.21
C GLN A 274 -4.32 -21.57 1.22
N GLY A 275 -4.01 -20.36 0.79
CA GLY A 275 -4.82 -19.59 -0.16
C GLY A 275 -5.94 -18.78 0.47
N PHE A 276 -5.96 -18.61 1.80
CA PHE A 276 -6.84 -17.62 2.42
C PHE A 276 -6.33 -16.21 2.12
N LEU A 277 -7.27 -15.30 1.90
CA LEU A 277 -7.01 -13.90 1.67
C LEU A 277 -7.29 -13.08 2.92
N TYR A 278 -6.49 -12.04 3.13
CA TYR A 278 -6.62 -11.12 4.25
C TYR A 278 -6.82 -9.71 3.73
N ALA A 279 -7.82 -9.02 4.27
CA ALA A 279 -8.12 -7.64 3.91
C ALA A 279 -8.49 -6.81 5.13
N VAL A 280 -8.38 -5.49 4.98
CA VAL A 280 -8.88 -4.50 5.92
C VAL A 280 -9.83 -3.59 5.18
N THR A 281 -11.03 -3.41 5.70
CA THR A 281 -12.08 -2.58 5.11
C THR A 281 -12.13 -1.21 5.78
N GLY A 282 -12.59 -0.22 5.04
CA GLY A 282 -12.83 1.12 5.57
C GLY A 282 -14.26 1.34 6.05
N ASN A 283 -14.64 2.61 6.15
CA ASN A 283 -15.94 3.06 6.63
C ASN A 283 -17.10 2.27 5.99
N GLY A 284 -18.05 1.85 6.80
CA GLY A 284 -19.21 1.10 6.30
C GLY A 284 -20.07 0.46 7.39
N ALA A 285 -21.17 -0.12 6.97
CA ALA A 285 -22.04 -0.88 7.85
C ALA A 285 -21.34 -2.14 8.39
N PHE A 286 -21.70 -2.52 9.61
CA PHE A 286 -21.22 -3.75 10.24
C PHE A 286 -22.38 -4.48 10.93
N ASP A 287 -22.56 -5.75 10.60
CA ASP A 287 -23.54 -6.64 11.26
C ASP A 287 -22.92 -8.00 11.69
N GLY A 288 -21.64 -8.25 11.32
CA GLY A 288 -20.93 -9.50 11.59
C GLY A 288 -21.46 -10.70 10.79
N ALA A 289 -22.17 -10.48 9.69
CA ALA A 289 -22.75 -11.53 8.86
C ALA A 289 -22.61 -11.22 7.35
N THR A 290 -23.04 -10.03 6.91
CA THR A 290 -23.05 -9.60 5.51
C THR A 290 -22.39 -8.26 5.30
N ASP A 291 -22.22 -7.49 6.35
CA ASP A 291 -21.66 -6.15 6.35
C ASP A 291 -20.43 -6.10 7.27
N PHE A 292 -19.26 -5.86 6.67
CA PHE A 292 -17.96 -5.88 7.32
C PHE A 292 -17.24 -4.53 7.15
N GLY A 293 -17.91 -3.41 7.45
CA GLY A 293 -17.24 -2.11 7.58
C GLY A 293 -16.27 -2.10 8.74
N GLU A 294 -15.17 -1.33 8.63
CA GLU A 294 -14.14 -1.16 9.66
C GLU A 294 -13.65 -2.49 10.25
N SER A 295 -13.34 -3.44 9.40
CA SER A 295 -13.03 -4.80 9.82
C SER A 295 -11.75 -5.33 9.22
N VAL A 296 -11.05 -6.15 9.99
CA VAL A 296 -10.05 -7.10 9.50
C VAL A 296 -10.81 -8.37 9.12
N ILE A 297 -10.67 -8.84 7.88
CA ILE A 297 -11.40 -10.00 7.38
C ILE A 297 -10.46 -11.05 6.79
N LYS A 298 -10.80 -12.33 7.03
CA LYS A 298 -10.22 -13.50 6.38
C LYS A 298 -11.24 -14.06 5.40
N VAL A 299 -10.81 -14.23 4.14
CA VAL A 299 -11.68 -14.65 3.04
C VAL A 299 -11.18 -15.98 2.48
N GLN A 300 -12.09 -16.92 2.32
CA GLN A 300 -11.84 -18.19 1.66
C GLN A 300 -12.35 -18.15 0.22
N TYR A 301 -11.50 -18.59 -0.70
CA TYR A 301 -11.90 -18.89 -2.07
C TYR A 301 -12.07 -20.40 -2.24
N THR A 302 -13.21 -20.79 -2.81
CA THR A 302 -13.46 -22.16 -3.26
C THR A 302 -13.43 -22.15 -4.79
N PRO A 303 -12.43 -22.80 -5.43
CA PRO A 303 -12.38 -22.91 -6.89
C PRO A 303 -13.60 -23.64 -7.46
N PRO A 304 -13.93 -23.44 -8.76
CA PRO A 304 -15.03 -24.16 -9.39
C PRO A 304 -14.71 -25.66 -9.46
N GLY A 305 -15.70 -26.47 -9.08
CA GLY A 305 -15.69 -27.94 -9.13
C GLY A 305 -17.02 -28.44 -9.66
N SER A 306 -17.72 -29.30 -8.89
CA SER A 306 -19.14 -29.63 -9.12
C SER A 306 -20.05 -28.40 -8.97
N ASP A 307 -19.64 -27.49 -8.08
CA ASP A 307 -20.34 -26.24 -7.79
C ASP A 307 -19.60 -25.05 -8.40
N ALA A 308 -20.28 -23.91 -8.52
CA ALA A 308 -19.68 -22.66 -8.95
C ALA A 308 -18.63 -22.19 -7.93
N ALA A 309 -17.59 -21.50 -8.41
CA ALA A 309 -16.62 -20.89 -7.52
C ALA A 309 -17.27 -19.87 -6.58
N SER A 310 -16.70 -19.72 -5.39
CA SER A 310 -17.22 -18.79 -4.38
C SER A 310 -16.11 -18.11 -3.59
N LEU A 311 -16.42 -16.91 -3.09
CA LEU A 311 -15.66 -16.16 -2.09
C LEU A 311 -16.54 -15.97 -0.86
N LYS A 312 -15.98 -16.18 0.33
CA LYS A 312 -16.71 -16.06 1.59
C LYS A 312 -15.82 -15.50 2.69
N VAL A 313 -16.30 -14.52 3.46
CA VAL A 313 -15.68 -14.14 4.74
C VAL A 313 -15.87 -15.30 5.71
N VAL A 314 -14.77 -15.78 6.28
CA VAL A 314 -14.78 -16.98 7.17
C VAL A 314 -14.34 -16.67 8.60
N SER A 315 -13.67 -15.53 8.81
CA SER A 315 -13.37 -15.01 10.13
C SER A 315 -13.11 -13.51 10.04
N TRP A 316 -13.36 -12.74 11.11
CA TRP A 316 -13.23 -11.29 11.13
C TRP A 316 -13.01 -10.74 12.53
N TRP A 317 -12.55 -9.52 12.59
CA TRP A 317 -12.50 -8.73 13.81
C TRP A 317 -12.75 -7.25 13.48
N SER A 318 -13.49 -6.55 14.34
CA SER A 318 -13.74 -5.12 14.18
C SER A 318 -13.57 -4.41 15.53
N PRO A 319 -12.88 -3.24 15.56
CA PRO A 319 -12.70 -2.46 16.78
C PRO A 319 -13.98 -1.75 17.22
N TYR A 320 -14.84 -1.40 16.26
CA TYR A 320 -16.05 -0.62 16.49
C TYR A 320 -17.03 -0.80 15.34
N SER A 321 -18.28 -0.43 15.60
CA SER A 321 -19.34 -0.49 14.61
C SER A 321 -19.73 0.91 14.15
N ASP A 322 -19.76 1.09 12.84
CA ASP A 322 -20.44 2.23 12.22
C ASP A 322 -21.97 2.09 12.27
N SER A 323 -22.52 0.93 12.72
CA SER A 323 -23.96 0.67 12.72
C SER A 323 -24.78 1.64 13.59
N GLY A 324 -24.18 2.26 14.60
CA GLY A 324 -24.80 3.35 15.35
C GLY A 324 -24.89 4.67 14.59
N ARG A 325 -24.22 4.79 13.46
CA ARG A 325 -24.17 5.96 12.58
C ARG A 325 -25.05 5.82 11.35
N THR A 326 -25.45 4.60 11.03
CA THR A 326 -26.17 4.26 9.81
C THR A 326 -27.68 4.21 9.98
N GLY A 327 -28.25 4.88 10.93
CA GLY A 327 -29.70 5.06 10.99
C GLY A 327 -30.29 5.71 9.75
N GLY A 328 -29.97 5.20 8.58
CA GLY A 328 -30.49 5.64 7.28
C GLY A 328 -29.45 6.41 6.47
N ASN A 329 -29.41 6.10 5.20
CA ASN A 329 -28.77 6.86 4.15
C ASN A 329 -28.86 8.37 4.44
N PRO A 330 -27.74 9.12 4.61
CA PRO A 330 -27.79 10.55 4.74
C PRO A 330 -28.20 11.15 3.38
N SER A 331 -29.51 11.10 3.10
CA SER A 331 -30.09 11.80 1.96
C SER A 331 -29.88 13.28 2.14
N GLY A 332 -28.77 13.81 1.66
CA GLY A 332 -28.46 15.23 1.72
C GLY A 332 -26.98 15.60 1.66
N LEU A 333 -26.03 14.66 1.76
CA LEU A 333 -24.63 15.00 1.52
C LEU A 333 -24.38 15.02 0.00
N THR A 334 -24.38 16.22 -0.56
CA THR A 334 -23.84 16.46 -1.90
C THR A 334 -22.33 16.26 -1.87
N ALA A 335 -21.74 15.81 -2.98
CA ALA A 335 -20.30 15.58 -3.18
C ALA A 335 -19.37 16.77 -2.80
N ALA A 336 -19.93 17.90 -2.40
CA ALA A 336 -19.20 19.09 -1.96
C ALA A 336 -18.75 19.05 -0.49
N ALA A 337 -19.09 18.03 0.28
CA ALA A 337 -18.81 17.93 1.71
C ALA A 337 -17.79 16.84 2.03
N GLN A 338 -16.65 16.81 1.34
CA GLN A 338 -15.49 16.07 1.83
C GLN A 338 -14.82 16.90 2.94
N PRO A 339 -14.59 16.29 4.12
CA PRO A 339 -14.16 17.02 5.31
C PRO A 339 -12.75 17.58 5.30
N GLU A 340 -11.89 17.04 4.48
CA GLU A 340 -10.44 17.21 4.54
C GLU A 340 -9.94 18.66 4.40
N ASN A 341 -10.76 19.58 3.88
CA ASN A 341 -10.32 20.94 3.57
C ASN A 341 -10.73 22.04 4.54
N LYS A 342 -11.43 21.75 5.64
CA LYS A 342 -11.95 22.81 6.53
C LYS A 342 -11.14 23.07 7.79
N LEU A 343 -10.04 22.35 7.99
CA LEU A 343 -9.23 22.47 9.21
C LEU A 343 -8.08 23.47 9.10
N ALA A 344 -7.76 23.94 7.90
CA ALA A 344 -6.76 24.99 7.72
C ALA A 344 -7.25 26.29 8.40
N GLY A 345 -6.66 26.62 9.54
CA GLY A 345 -6.91 27.86 10.27
C GLY A 345 -7.52 27.73 11.67
N MET A 346 -7.63 26.53 12.23
CA MET A 346 -8.09 26.38 13.62
C MET A 346 -6.95 26.63 14.60
N SER A 347 -7.01 27.71 15.33
CA SER A 347 -6.21 27.96 16.54
C SER A 347 -6.65 27.02 17.66
N ALA A 348 -5.81 26.90 18.71
CA ALA A 348 -6.03 26.03 19.88
C ALA A 348 -7.51 25.98 20.32
N PRO A 349 -8.01 24.80 20.73
CA PRO A 349 -9.44 24.56 20.84
C PRO A 349 -10.10 25.47 21.88
N SER A 350 -11.10 26.20 21.44
CA SER A 350 -12.11 26.79 22.29
C SER A 350 -13.09 25.72 22.80
N GLU A 351 -13.89 26.01 23.81
CA GLU A 351 -14.78 25.05 24.49
C GLU A 351 -15.74 24.24 23.59
N ALA A 352 -15.93 24.66 22.35
CA ALA A 352 -16.71 23.93 21.35
C ALA A 352 -16.01 24.00 19.98
N LEU A 353 -15.69 22.84 19.42
CA LEU A 353 -15.21 22.75 18.05
C LEU A 353 -16.40 22.81 17.08
N LYS A 354 -16.23 23.58 16.02
CA LYS A 354 -17.24 23.64 14.94
C LYS A 354 -17.36 22.26 14.25
N PRO A 355 -18.50 22.00 13.61
CA PRO A 355 -18.67 20.75 12.85
C PRO A 355 -17.50 20.55 11.89
N VAL A 356 -16.93 19.39 11.95
CA VAL A 356 -15.86 18.95 11.09
C VAL A 356 -16.50 18.01 10.11
N GLY A 357 -16.34 18.26 8.85
CA GLY A 357 -16.92 17.53 7.74
C GLY A 357 -17.78 16.34 8.10
N GLY A 358 -18.83 16.13 7.41
CA GLY A 358 -19.79 15.11 7.78
C GLY A 358 -20.74 15.47 8.95
N GLY A 359 -20.70 16.70 9.48
CA GLY A 359 -21.65 17.16 10.49
C GLY A 359 -21.31 16.82 11.94
N MET A 360 -20.14 16.24 12.23
CA MET A 360 -19.71 16.01 13.61
C MET A 360 -19.36 17.30 14.33
N SER A 361 -19.81 17.42 15.56
CA SER A 361 -19.33 18.42 16.50
C SER A 361 -18.64 17.75 17.68
N VAL A 362 -17.45 18.22 18.03
CA VAL A 362 -16.69 17.70 19.16
C VAL A 362 -16.76 18.72 20.29
N SER A 363 -17.12 18.28 21.49
CA SER A 363 -17.15 19.10 22.68
C SER A 363 -16.05 18.68 23.65
N LEU A 364 -15.08 19.54 23.87
CA LEU A 364 -14.05 19.33 24.90
C LEU A 364 -14.60 19.41 26.33
N LYS A 365 -15.77 20.00 26.52
CA LYS A 365 -16.41 20.10 27.83
C LYS A 365 -16.74 18.72 28.45
N HIS A 366 -16.85 17.70 27.58
CA HIS A 366 -17.13 16.32 27.98
C HIS A 366 -15.95 15.37 27.60
N ALA A 367 -14.80 15.92 27.27
CA ALA A 367 -13.64 15.12 26.93
C ALA A 367 -13.14 14.36 28.17
N ARG A 368 -12.84 13.10 27.99
CA ARG A 368 -12.06 12.35 28.99
C ARG A 368 -10.61 12.85 28.93
N ILE A 369 -10.05 13.25 30.06
CA ILE A 369 -8.66 13.68 30.18
C ILE A 369 -7.86 12.52 30.77
N VAL A 370 -6.88 12.01 30.02
CA VAL A 370 -5.90 11.04 30.51
C VAL A 370 -4.59 11.77 30.76
N LYS A 371 -4.09 11.71 32.00
CA LYS A 371 -2.75 12.18 32.36
C LYS A 371 -1.77 11.04 32.12
N THR A 372 -0.77 11.26 31.29
CA THR A 372 0.25 10.29 30.98
C THR A 372 1.62 10.96 30.84
N LYS A 373 2.65 10.20 30.49
CA LYS A 373 3.97 10.73 30.14
C LYS A 373 4.26 10.38 28.69
N ASN A 374 4.90 11.29 27.94
CA ASN A 374 5.45 11.00 26.63
C ASN A 374 6.73 10.16 26.74
N SER A 375 7.34 9.81 25.61
CA SER A 375 8.59 9.05 25.53
C SER A 375 9.76 9.72 26.26
N LEU A 376 9.71 11.04 26.44
CA LEU A 376 10.68 11.82 27.20
C LEU A 376 10.39 11.88 28.71
N GLY A 377 9.40 11.12 29.21
CA GLY A 377 9.00 11.13 30.61
C GLY A 377 8.24 12.39 31.06
N GLN A 378 7.93 13.31 30.14
CA GLN A 378 7.22 14.55 30.44
C GLN A 378 5.74 14.27 30.65
N ALA A 379 5.13 14.93 31.63
CA ALA A 379 3.71 14.81 31.90
C ALA A 379 2.90 15.46 30.77
N VAL A 380 2.06 14.68 30.12
CA VAL A 380 1.14 15.14 29.05
C VAL A 380 -0.30 14.86 29.45
N LYS A 381 -1.22 15.66 28.93
CA LYS A 381 -2.66 15.44 29.04
C LYS A 381 -3.20 15.10 27.67
N LEU A 382 -3.75 13.90 27.54
CA LEU A 382 -4.47 13.50 26.35
C LEU A 382 -5.96 13.81 26.54
N TYR A 383 -6.57 14.43 25.56
CA TYR A 383 -7.98 14.80 25.57
C TYR A 383 -8.71 13.89 24.59
N TYR A 384 -9.61 13.05 25.12
CA TYR A 384 -10.48 12.19 24.32
C TYR A 384 -11.85 12.86 24.20
N PRO A 385 -12.19 13.49 23.09
CA PRO A 385 -13.48 14.14 22.93
C PRO A 385 -14.62 13.14 22.96
N LYS A 386 -15.74 13.52 23.53
CA LYS A 386 -16.97 12.75 23.47
C LYS A 386 -17.75 13.16 22.21
N PHE A 387 -18.02 12.19 21.34
CA PHE A 387 -18.82 12.45 20.15
C PHE A 387 -20.27 12.73 20.48
N VAL A 388 -20.84 13.69 19.75
CA VAL A 388 -22.27 13.92 19.72
C VAL A 388 -22.82 13.13 18.55
N THR A 389 -23.60 12.13 18.88
CA THR A 389 -24.24 11.16 17.98
C THR A 389 -25.21 11.86 17.03
N ASN A 390 -24.81 12.23 15.85
CA ASN A 390 -25.71 12.52 14.70
C ASN A 390 -24.94 12.78 13.40
N ALA A 391 -23.66 12.41 13.36
CA ALA A 391 -22.85 12.64 12.17
C ALA A 391 -22.80 11.43 11.26
N PRO A 392 -22.82 11.63 9.96
CA PRO A 392 -22.34 10.64 9.02
C PRO A 392 -20.84 10.39 9.26
N TRP A 393 -20.36 9.28 8.85
CA TRP A 393 -19.01 8.74 8.97
C TRP A 393 -17.90 9.77 9.07
N ASP A 394 -16.93 9.53 9.94
CA ASP A 394 -15.84 10.44 10.28
C ASP A 394 -14.58 10.24 9.42
N ASP A 395 -14.65 9.44 8.36
CA ASP A 395 -13.54 9.15 7.43
C ASP A 395 -12.28 8.61 8.14
N GLU A 396 -12.50 7.71 9.10
CA GLU A 396 -11.44 7.07 9.90
C GLU A 396 -11.12 5.64 9.41
N ASP A 397 -11.09 5.43 8.08
CA ASP A 397 -10.86 4.11 7.48
C ASP A 397 -9.79 3.27 8.17
N LEU A 398 -10.19 2.18 8.81
CA LEU A 398 -9.29 1.14 9.32
C LEU A 398 -8.46 0.55 8.17
N GLY A 399 -9.07 0.44 6.99
CA GLY A 399 -8.44 -0.10 5.79
C GLY A 399 -7.52 0.84 5.03
N SER A 400 -7.23 2.04 5.51
CA SER A 400 -6.40 3.00 4.78
C SER A 400 -4.96 2.53 4.61
N GLY A 401 -4.35 1.93 5.64
CA GLY A 401 -2.97 1.46 5.63
C GLY A 401 -2.79 0.01 5.20
N GLY A 402 -3.83 -0.81 5.29
CA GLY A 402 -3.76 -2.24 5.04
C GLY A 402 -3.17 -3.04 6.18
N GLY A 403 -2.66 -4.24 5.90
CA GLY A 403 -2.09 -5.10 6.93
C GLY A 403 -0.97 -6.01 6.44
N ALA A 404 -0.09 -6.38 7.36
CA ALA A 404 1.04 -7.27 7.15
C ALA A 404 0.74 -8.66 7.72
N LEU A 405 0.90 -9.69 6.90
CA LEU A 405 0.75 -11.09 7.30
C LEU A 405 2.09 -11.65 7.78
N LEU A 406 2.17 -12.03 9.05
CA LEU A 406 3.30 -12.76 9.60
C LEU A 406 2.89 -14.24 9.74
N GLU A 407 2.97 -14.96 8.62
CA GLU A 407 2.46 -16.33 8.52
C GLU A 407 3.13 -17.26 9.53
N ASN A 408 4.44 -17.12 9.73
CA ASN A 408 5.20 -17.91 10.70
C ASN A 408 4.72 -17.74 12.16
N TYR A 409 4.06 -16.63 12.47
CA TYR A 409 3.51 -16.36 13.80
C TYR A 409 1.99 -16.58 13.86
N GLY A 410 1.38 -16.84 12.72
CA GLY A 410 -0.07 -17.00 12.61
C GLY A 410 -0.84 -15.75 12.96
N ILE A 411 -0.30 -14.56 12.61
CA ILE A 411 -0.90 -13.26 12.92
C ILE A 411 -0.99 -12.36 11.69
N TYR A 412 -1.96 -11.46 11.71
CA TYR A 412 -2.11 -10.38 10.74
C TYR A 412 -2.20 -9.04 11.49
N ILE A 413 -1.34 -8.09 11.14
CA ILE A 413 -1.22 -6.78 11.80
C ILE A 413 -1.84 -5.74 10.88
N ALA A 414 -3.00 -5.22 11.26
CA ALA A 414 -3.71 -4.16 10.55
C ALA A 414 -3.52 -2.80 11.23
N ALA A 415 -3.45 -1.73 10.46
CA ALA A 415 -3.45 -0.36 10.94
C ALA A 415 -4.06 0.59 9.91
N GLY A 416 -4.72 1.63 10.38
CA GLY A 416 -5.47 2.58 9.56
C GLY A 416 -5.34 4.03 10.00
N LYS A 417 -6.36 4.83 9.69
CA LYS A 417 -6.38 6.26 10.00
C LYS A 417 -6.40 6.57 11.49
N ASP A 418 -6.82 5.63 12.32
CA ASP A 418 -6.71 5.78 13.77
C ASP A 418 -5.27 5.66 14.31
N GLY A 419 -4.31 5.22 13.48
CA GLY A 419 -2.91 5.06 13.85
C GLY A 419 -2.64 3.90 14.83
N ILE A 420 -3.62 3.03 15.07
CA ILE A 420 -3.57 1.92 16.01
C ILE A 420 -3.28 0.62 15.27
N ALA A 421 -2.36 -0.18 15.79
CA ALA A 421 -2.14 -1.55 15.32
C ALA A 421 -3.08 -2.52 16.03
N TYR A 422 -3.79 -3.30 15.23
CA TYR A 422 -4.63 -4.42 15.67
C TYR A 422 -4.02 -5.72 15.17
N VAL A 423 -3.63 -6.58 16.12
CA VAL A 423 -2.98 -7.86 15.83
C VAL A 423 -3.99 -8.98 15.98
N THR A 424 -4.50 -9.50 14.85
CA THR A 424 -5.45 -10.61 14.83
C THR A 424 -4.72 -11.94 14.64
N LYS A 425 -5.31 -13.05 15.13
CA LYS A 425 -4.82 -14.40 14.88
C LYS A 425 -5.40 -14.89 13.55
N THR A 426 -4.56 -15.47 12.68
CA THR A 426 -5.03 -15.98 11.38
C THR A 426 -5.89 -17.22 11.51
N ALA A 427 -5.74 -18.00 12.59
CA ALA A 427 -6.54 -19.20 12.84
C ALA A 427 -7.98 -18.84 13.26
N ASP A 428 -8.13 -17.80 14.10
CA ASP A 428 -9.42 -17.31 14.62
C ASP A 428 -9.27 -15.83 14.95
N MET A 429 -9.91 -14.96 14.19
CA MET A 429 -9.87 -13.53 14.41
C MET A 429 -10.80 -13.08 15.55
N GLY A 430 -11.64 -13.98 16.06
CA GLY A 430 -12.53 -13.72 17.19
C GLY A 430 -13.97 -13.39 16.82
N ASP A 431 -14.28 -13.23 15.55
CA ASP A 431 -15.62 -13.08 14.96
C ASP A 431 -16.50 -12.11 15.75
N THR A 432 -16.05 -10.85 15.83
CA THR A 432 -16.77 -9.77 16.52
C THR A 432 -18.25 -9.76 16.13
N GLN A 433 -19.11 -9.70 17.13
CA GLN A 433 -20.56 -9.60 16.96
C GLN A 433 -21.05 -8.20 17.37
N PRO A 434 -22.21 -7.73 16.90
CA PRO A 434 -22.76 -6.44 17.31
C PRO A 434 -22.84 -6.24 18.83
N ALA A 435 -23.08 -7.32 19.59
CA ALA A 435 -23.12 -7.29 21.05
C ALA A 435 -21.76 -6.99 21.70
N ASP A 436 -20.65 -7.31 21.03
CA ASP A 436 -19.29 -7.09 21.55
C ASP A 436 -18.96 -5.61 21.69
N PHE A 437 -19.59 -4.75 20.91
CA PHE A 437 -19.39 -3.29 21.01
C PHE A 437 -19.93 -2.72 22.32
N ASN A 438 -20.78 -3.43 23.04
CA ASN A 438 -21.22 -3.10 24.39
C ASN A 438 -20.18 -3.49 25.46
N ASN A 439 -19.18 -4.31 25.08
CA ASN A 439 -18.07 -4.73 25.95
C ASN A 439 -16.72 -4.66 25.19
N PRO A 440 -16.21 -3.46 24.90
CA PRO A 440 -14.99 -3.26 24.10
C PRO A 440 -13.78 -4.00 24.67
N LYS A 441 -13.68 -4.12 26.00
CA LYS A 441 -12.59 -4.85 26.65
C LYS A 441 -12.60 -6.34 26.30
N ALA A 442 -13.78 -6.97 26.25
CA ALA A 442 -13.92 -8.37 25.86
C ALA A 442 -13.64 -8.54 24.35
N ASN A 443 -14.07 -7.58 23.51
CA ASN A 443 -13.79 -7.59 22.08
C ASN A 443 -12.26 -7.49 21.82
N CYS A 444 -11.57 -6.57 22.46
CA CYS A 444 -10.11 -6.46 22.39
C CYS A 444 -9.38 -7.72 22.88
N ALA A 445 -9.93 -8.44 23.87
CA ALA A 445 -9.33 -9.68 24.36
C ALA A 445 -9.32 -10.82 23.33
N LYS A 446 -10.05 -10.68 22.22
CA LYS A 446 -10.01 -11.59 21.06
C LYS A 446 -8.75 -11.44 20.22
N LEU A 447 -8.09 -10.28 20.26
CA LEU A 447 -6.83 -10.03 19.57
C LEU A 447 -5.69 -10.90 20.12
N ALA A 448 -4.63 -11.05 19.33
CA ALA A 448 -3.42 -11.75 19.75
C ALA A 448 -2.68 -10.99 20.87
N SER A 449 -2.75 -9.66 20.82
CA SER A 449 -2.14 -8.78 21.84
C SER A 449 -2.98 -7.50 22.00
N PRO A 450 -2.82 -6.76 23.11
CA PRO A 450 -3.44 -5.45 23.25
C PRO A 450 -3.05 -4.51 22.09
N PRO A 451 -3.98 -3.72 21.55
CA PRO A 451 -3.69 -2.72 20.53
C PRO A 451 -2.66 -1.69 21.03
N VAL A 452 -1.83 -1.17 20.11
CA VAL A 452 -0.84 -0.13 20.41
C VAL A 452 -0.93 1.01 19.40
N TRP A 453 -0.58 2.23 19.82
CA TRP A 453 -0.37 3.35 18.92
C TRP A 453 0.88 3.12 18.10
N LEU A 454 0.72 2.87 16.80
CA LEU A 454 1.81 2.47 15.91
C LEU A 454 2.62 3.67 15.41
N THR A 455 1.97 4.83 15.30
CA THR A 455 2.52 6.04 14.66
C THR A 455 2.68 7.22 15.62
N GLU A 456 2.49 6.98 16.91
CA GLU A 456 2.61 8.00 17.96
C GLU A 456 3.76 7.69 18.90
N ASP A 457 4.19 8.71 19.62
CA ASP A 457 5.03 8.52 20.80
C ASP A 457 4.39 7.48 21.72
N PRO A 458 5.12 6.41 22.11
CA PRO A 458 4.56 5.33 22.89
C PRO A 458 4.17 5.83 24.28
N GLY A 459 2.98 6.38 24.37
CA GLY A 459 2.28 6.59 25.64
C GLY A 459 1.45 5.36 25.97
N PRO A 460 1.13 5.11 27.25
CA PRO A 460 0.20 4.05 27.60
C PRO A 460 -1.13 4.34 26.92
N VAL A 461 -1.47 3.50 25.95
CA VAL A 461 -2.80 3.44 25.40
C VAL A 461 -3.66 2.76 26.45
N ASP A 462 -4.79 3.37 26.78
CA ASP A 462 -5.89 2.61 27.35
C ASP A 462 -6.40 1.72 26.21
N ALA A 463 -5.67 0.61 26.01
CA ALA A 463 -5.66 -0.20 24.81
C ALA A 463 -7.02 -0.82 24.47
N CYS A 464 -7.97 -0.79 25.38
CA CYS A 464 -9.33 -1.26 25.18
C CYS A 464 -10.25 -0.42 26.06
N PRO A 465 -10.57 0.80 25.64
CA PRO A 465 -11.41 1.70 26.41
C PRO A 465 -12.79 1.10 26.64
N ASN A 466 -13.40 1.47 27.76
CA ASN A 466 -14.77 1.06 28.10
C ASN A 466 -15.84 1.62 27.14
N ASN A 467 -15.44 2.44 26.18
CA ASN A 467 -16.33 3.00 25.14
C ASN A 467 -15.62 2.91 23.79
N PRO A 468 -16.14 2.13 22.81
CA PRO A 468 -15.57 1.98 21.49
C PRO A 468 -15.41 3.32 20.74
N MET A 469 -16.27 4.30 21.03
CA MET A 469 -16.19 5.65 20.47
C MET A 469 -14.93 6.41 20.91
N THR A 470 -14.21 5.94 21.92
CA THR A 470 -12.97 6.59 22.39
C THR A 470 -11.70 5.99 21.80
N LEU A 471 -11.78 4.84 21.09
CA LEU A 471 -10.65 4.29 20.33
C LEU A 471 -10.28 5.17 19.13
N ASN A 472 -11.25 5.88 18.54
CA ASN A 472 -11.10 6.57 17.28
C ASN A 472 -10.51 7.97 17.40
N PHE A 473 -10.16 8.44 18.61
CA PHE A 473 -9.81 9.84 18.71
C PHE A 473 -8.57 10.07 19.53
N MET A 474 -7.51 10.27 18.77
CA MET A 474 -6.48 11.20 19.17
C MET A 474 -7.09 12.59 19.37
N PRO A 475 -6.59 13.38 20.33
CA PRO A 475 -6.98 14.78 20.42
C PRO A 475 -6.83 15.42 19.05
N TRP A 476 -7.86 16.14 18.62
CA TRP A 476 -7.84 16.96 17.41
C TRP A 476 -6.50 17.66 17.25
N GLY A 477 -5.88 17.52 16.08
CA GLY A 477 -4.56 18.04 15.79
C GLY A 477 -3.42 17.06 16.12
N LYS A 478 -3.71 15.78 16.40
CA LYS A 478 -2.68 14.75 16.65
C LYS A 478 -2.98 13.39 16.02
N THR A 479 -4.03 13.28 15.20
CA THR A 479 -4.23 12.07 14.41
C THR A 479 -3.05 11.84 13.47
N ARG A 480 -2.48 10.63 13.52
CA ARG A 480 -1.33 10.20 12.73
C ARG A 480 -1.80 9.09 11.80
N HIS A 481 -2.66 9.47 10.85
CA HIS A 481 -3.24 8.50 9.92
C HIS A 481 -2.16 7.65 9.27
N MET A 482 -2.39 6.37 9.20
CA MET A 482 -1.49 5.44 8.54
C MET A 482 -2.08 5.01 7.19
N HIS A 483 -1.27 5.18 6.14
CA HIS A 483 -1.64 4.81 4.77
C HIS A 483 -0.66 3.81 4.15
N MET A 484 0.33 3.37 4.89
CA MET A 484 1.24 2.30 4.48
C MET A 484 0.96 1.01 5.25
N THR A 485 1.18 -0.13 4.61
CA THR A 485 1.28 -1.40 5.33
C THR A 485 2.60 -1.44 6.10
N PRO A 486 2.62 -1.92 7.35
CA PRO A 486 3.87 -2.10 8.09
C PRO A 486 4.86 -2.98 7.33
N VAL A 487 6.09 -2.50 7.15
CA VAL A 487 7.17 -3.26 6.49
C VAL A 487 7.75 -4.24 7.49
N GLN A 488 7.89 -5.50 7.09
CA GLN A 488 8.42 -6.57 7.94
C GLN A 488 9.93 -6.74 7.78
N TYR A 489 10.59 -7.16 8.85
CA TYR A 489 12.00 -7.54 8.84
C TYR A 489 12.34 -8.54 9.94
N LEU A 490 13.06 -9.60 9.60
CA LEU A 490 13.68 -10.49 10.57
C LEU A 490 15.12 -10.06 10.79
N SER A 491 15.31 -9.17 11.77
CA SER A 491 16.63 -8.65 12.15
C SER A 491 17.48 -9.71 12.83
N PRO A 492 18.78 -9.83 12.48
CA PRO A 492 19.71 -10.69 13.21
C PRO A 492 20.01 -10.18 14.63
N VAL A 493 19.66 -8.91 14.92
CA VAL A 493 19.92 -8.24 16.22
C VAL A 493 18.67 -8.19 17.08
N HIS A 494 17.52 -7.82 16.48
CA HIS A 494 16.28 -7.51 17.21
C HIS A 494 15.17 -8.56 17.04
N GLY A 495 15.40 -9.61 16.23
CA GLY A 495 14.36 -10.59 15.88
C GLY A 495 13.33 -10.01 14.92
N GLN A 496 12.09 -10.49 14.98
CA GLN A 496 11.04 -10.01 14.09
C GLN A 496 10.66 -8.56 14.41
N MET A 497 10.64 -7.73 13.38
CA MET A 497 10.31 -6.30 13.46
C MET A 497 9.27 -5.91 12.44
N ILE A 498 8.61 -4.78 12.69
CA ILE A 498 7.84 -4.01 11.71
C ILE A 498 8.22 -2.53 11.78
N PHE A 499 8.05 -1.84 10.64
CA PHE A 499 8.25 -0.40 10.52
C PHE A 499 6.98 0.26 10.03
N ALA A 500 6.63 1.42 10.61
CA ALA A 500 5.43 2.18 10.29
C ALA A 500 5.71 3.68 10.28
N TRP A 501 5.09 4.41 9.32
CA TRP A 501 5.24 5.85 9.18
C TRP A 501 3.91 6.52 8.84
N GLY A 502 3.30 7.13 9.84
CA GLY A 502 2.04 7.87 9.67
C GLY A 502 2.22 9.31 9.19
N GLU A 503 1.09 9.99 8.97
CA GLU A 503 1.03 11.42 8.66
C GLU A 503 1.58 12.25 9.82
N ASN A 504 2.32 13.33 9.51
CA ASN A 504 2.88 14.25 10.51
C ASN A 504 3.58 13.53 11.66
N SER A 505 4.19 12.38 11.38
CA SER A 505 4.80 11.48 12.35
C SER A 505 6.24 11.15 11.96
N GLN A 506 6.94 10.51 12.87
CA GLN A 506 8.24 9.90 12.68
C GLN A 506 8.08 8.46 12.20
N LEU A 507 9.11 7.90 11.58
CA LEU A 507 9.19 6.47 11.33
C LEU A 507 9.39 5.74 12.66
N HIS A 508 8.57 4.74 12.94
CA HIS A 508 8.65 3.93 14.15
C HIS A 508 9.07 2.49 13.84
N ALA A 509 9.95 1.94 14.67
CA ALA A 509 10.39 0.55 14.64
C ALA A 509 9.82 -0.19 15.86
N TRP A 510 9.20 -1.34 15.62
CA TRP A 510 8.57 -2.19 16.62
C TRP A 510 9.08 -3.61 16.54
N GLY A 511 9.44 -4.21 17.66
CA GLY A 511 9.65 -5.65 17.77
C GLY A 511 8.33 -6.40 17.84
N VAL A 512 8.25 -7.58 17.24
CA VAL A 512 7.06 -8.44 17.23
C VAL A 512 7.40 -9.77 17.87
N SER A 513 6.73 -10.10 18.98
CA SER A 513 6.88 -11.41 19.61
C SER A 513 6.09 -12.50 18.85
N PRO A 514 6.42 -13.79 18.99
CA PRO A 514 5.62 -14.87 18.42
C PRO A 514 4.16 -14.90 18.86
N ALA A 515 3.85 -14.29 20.01
CA ALA A 515 2.48 -14.14 20.50
C ALA A 515 1.76 -12.90 19.93
N GLY A 516 2.42 -12.12 19.06
CA GLY A 516 1.87 -10.92 18.46
C GLY A 516 2.02 -9.64 19.28
N ALA A 517 2.69 -9.67 20.45
CA ALA A 517 2.92 -8.47 21.22
C ALA A 517 3.92 -7.55 20.51
N LEU A 518 3.57 -6.27 20.42
CA LEU A 518 4.40 -5.23 19.83
C LEU A 518 5.16 -4.48 20.91
N THR A 519 6.48 -4.34 20.74
CA THR A 519 7.37 -3.60 21.63
C THR A 519 8.05 -2.48 20.85
N TYR A 520 7.89 -1.26 21.31
CA TYR A 520 8.58 -0.11 20.72
C TYR A 520 10.11 -0.26 20.85
N LEU A 521 10.83 0.01 19.75
CA LEU A 521 12.29 -0.10 19.71
C LEU A 521 12.97 1.24 19.43
N ALA A 522 12.57 1.96 18.39
CA ALA A 522 13.21 3.20 17.98
C ALA A 522 12.29 4.04 17.09
N GLN A 523 12.66 5.31 16.90
CA GLN A 523 12.01 6.19 15.92
C GLN A 523 13.05 7.00 15.15
N SER A 524 12.65 7.57 14.00
CA SER A 524 13.49 8.51 13.25
C SER A 524 13.48 9.92 13.88
N ASN A 525 14.39 10.78 13.43
CA ASN A 525 14.32 12.22 13.70
C ASN A 525 13.47 12.96 12.65
N GLU A 526 13.29 12.37 11.48
CA GLU A 526 12.59 12.95 10.35
C GLU A 526 11.09 12.78 10.48
N PHE A 527 10.35 13.81 10.08
CA PHE A 527 8.89 13.84 10.04
C PHE A 527 8.40 13.79 8.59
N ALA A 528 7.44 12.93 8.30
CA ALA A 528 6.67 13.02 7.08
C ALA A 528 5.80 14.28 7.14
N SER A 529 5.67 14.99 6.00
CA SER A 529 4.84 16.20 5.88
C SER A 529 5.26 17.31 6.85
N ALA A 530 6.57 17.51 7.06
CA ALA A 530 7.13 18.45 8.04
C ALA A 530 6.65 19.90 7.86
N ASN A 531 6.25 20.29 6.65
CA ASN A 531 5.73 21.62 6.34
C ASN A 531 4.25 21.81 6.69
N VAL A 532 3.55 20.75 7.10
CA VAL A 532 2.14 20.81 7.49
C VAL A 532 2.06 20.91 9.01
N THR A 533 1.44 21.98 9.48
CA THR A 533 1.33 22.28 10.91
C THR A 533 0.04 21.77 11.55
N ASN A 534 -0.94 21.39 10.73
CA ASN A 534 -2.24 20.90 11.17
C ASN A 534 -2.32 19.38 10.92
N SER A 535 -2.83 18.64 11.88
CA SER A 535 -3.13 17.23 11.75
C SER A 535 -4.63 16.97 12.03
N PRO A 536 -5.33 16.16 11.23
CA PRO A 536 -4.86 15.57 9.97
C PRO A 536 -4.60 16.61 8.89
N GLY A 537 -3.75 16.33 7.93
CA GLY A 537 -3.42 17.25 6.85
C GLY A 537 -2.05 16.98 6.22
N GLY A 538 -1.39 15.93 6.63
CA GLY A 538 -0.09 15.52 6.10
C GLY A 538 -0.15 14.20 5.32
N MET A 539 -1.28 13.90 4.71
CA MET A 539 -1.48 12.66 3.96
C MET A 539 -0.45 12.49 2.83
N PRO A 540 0.09 11.31 2.60
CA PRO A 540 -0.28 10.04 3.24
C PRO A 540 0.72 9.55 4.29
N GLY A 541 1.65 10.34 4.76
CA GLY A 541 2.79 9.88 5.55
C GLY A 541 3.91 9.30 4.70
N GLY A 542 4.74 8.40 5.25
CA GLY A 542 5.86 7.79 4.54
C GLY A 542 5.52 6.44 3.93
N PHE A 543 6.30 6.04 2.91
CA PHE A 543 6.27 4.71 2.31
C PHE A 543 7.66 4.10 2.31
N CYS A 544 7.78 2.89 2.82
CA CYS A 544 9.07 2.23 3.00
C CYS A 544 9.13 0.86 2.33
N THR A 545 10.38 0.47 2.01
CA THR A 545 10.77 -0.86 1.52
C THR A 545 12.06 -1.25 2.21
N LEU A 546 12.19 -2.48 2.63
CA LEU A 546 13.41 -3.04 3.17
C LEU A 546 14.11 -3.94 2.15
N SER A 547 15.43 -3.89 2.09
CA SER A 547 16.22 -4.87 1.35
C SER A 547 17.34 -5.43 2.21
N SER A 548 17.69 -6.70 1.98
CA SER A 548 18.83 -7.35 2.63
C SER A 548 19.22 -8.65 1.90
N ASN A 549 20.37 -9.20 2.23
CA ASN A 549 20.73 -10.57 1.87
C ASN A 549 20.27 -11.53 2.98
N GLY A 550 18.96 -11.83 2.99
CA GLY A 550 18.35 -12.60 4.07
C GLY A 550 18.55 -11.94 5.43
N SER A 551 18.95 -12.73 6.43
CA SER A 551 19.31 -12.26 7.77
C SER A 551 20.82 -12.03 7.95
N THR A 552 21.58 -11.84 6.86
CA THR A 552 23.02 -11.57 6.94
C THR A 552 23.28 -10.21 7.59
N PRO A 553 24.02 -10.12 8.71
CA PRO A 553 24.29 -8.87 9.39
C PRO A 553 24.96 -7.82 8.50
N GLY A 554 24.57 -6.55 8.65
CA GLY A 554 25.16 -5.43 7.91
C GLY A 554 24.68 -5.28 6.45
N THR A 555 23.71 -6.10 6.02
CA THR A 555 23.16 -6.01 4.65
C THR A 555 21.81 -5.32 4.59
N ALA A 556 21.10 -5.21 5.69
CA ALA A 556 19.77 -4.62 5.71
C ALA A 556 19.79 -3.10 5.58
N LEU A 557 18.93 -2.58 4.72
CA LEU A 557 18.66 -1.16 4.51
C LEU A 557 17.17 -0.92 4.40
N LEU A 558 16.68 0.12 5.06
CA LEU A 558 15.29 0.55 4.96
C LEU A 558 15.22 1.85 4.15
N PHE A 559 14.60 1.78 2.98
CA PHE A 559 14.43 2.89 2.03
C PHE A 559 13.05 3.48 2.18
N CYS A 560 12.95 4.76 2.45
CA CYS A 560 11.68 5.42 2.67
C CYS A 560 11.54 6.71 1.86
N THR A 561 10.37 6.92 1.26
CA THR A 561 9.97 8.21 0.67
C THR A 561 8.96 8.89 1.57
N ILE A 562 9.13 10.20 1.77
CA ILE A 562 8.21 11.05 2.52
C ILE A 562 7.90 12.33 1.76
N PRO A 563 6.67 12.88 1.88
CA PRO A 563 6.33 14.20 1.38
C PRO A 563 6.80 15.30 2.33
N TYR A 564 7.09 16.49 1.80
CA TYR A 564 7.29 17.69 2.61
C TYR A 564 5.97 18.34 3.06
N GLY A 565 4.93 18.22 2.25
CA GLY A 565 3.59 18.74 2.49
C GLY A 565 2.53 17.65 2.40
N ASP A 566 1.27 18.05 2.23
CA ASP A 566 0.17 17.13 1.99
C ASP A 566 0.25 16.62 0.53
N GLY A 567 0.71 15.38 0.36
CA GLY A 567 0.87 14.73 -0.95
C GLY A 567 -0.44 14.21 -1.54
N ASN A 568 -1.56 14.31 -0.84
CA ASN A 568 -2.89 14.01 -1.34
C ASN A 568 -3.64 15.26 -1.82
N ALA A 569 -3.45 16.37 -1.12
CA ALA A 569 -4.12 17.63 -1.47
C ALA A 569 -3.37 18.42 -2.55
N THR A 570 -2.04 18.30 -2.61
CA THR A 570 -1.21 19.06 -3.54
C THR A 570 -0.02 18.22 -4.05
N VAL A 571 0.46 18.55 -5.24
CA VAL A 571 1.75 18.04 -5.71
C VAL A 571 2.86 18.70 -4.88
N THR A 572 3.61 17.90 -4.14
CA THR A 572 4.65 18.36 -3.23
C THR A 572 5.98 17.68 -3.51
N ASN A 573 7.08 18.28 -3.07
CA ASN A 573 8.38 17.64 -3.15
C ASN A 573 8.45 16.42 -2.22
N GLY A 574 9.23 15.42 -2.65
CA GLY A 574 9.55 14.23 -1.90
C GLY A 574 10.99 14.21 -1.41
N ARG A 575 11.25 13.37 -0.41
CA ARG A 575 12.56 13.08 0.16
C ARG A 575 12.75 11.57 0.22
N LEU A 576 13.88 11.06 -0.26
CA LEU A 576 14.28 9.67 -0.13
C LEU A 576 15.30 9.56 1.00
N LEU A 577 15.05 8.66 1.92
CA LEU A 577 15.87 8.39 3.11
C LEU A 577 16.26 6.91 3.13
N VAL A 578 17.48 6.63 3.60
CA VAL A 578 17.97 5.27 3.81
C VAL A 578 18.41 5.13 5.26
N TYR A 579 17.80 4.20 5.98
CA TYR A 579 18.07 3.94 7.39
C TYR A 579 18.80 2.61 7.59
N ASP A 580 19.54 2.55 8.69
CA ASP A 580 20.07 1.31 9.26
C ASP A 580 19.00 0.71 10.20
N PRO A 581 18.39 -0.43 9.86
CA PRO A 581 17.33 -1.02 10.67
C PRO A 581 17.84 -1.84 11.86
N ASP A 582 19.15 -2.11 11.92
CA ASP A 582 19.77 -2.97 12.95
C ASP A 582 20.52 -2.20 14.03
N ASN A 583 21.07 -1.01 13.69
CA ASN A 583 21.90 -0.25 14.61
C ASN A 583 21.25 1.08 14.97
N PHE A 584 20.71 1.17 16.18
CA PHE A 584 20.08 2.37 16.70
C PHE A 584 21.08 3.27 17.42
N ILE A 585 20.85 4.58 17.35
CA ILE A 585 21.59 5.57 18.14
C ILE A 585 20.91 5.66 19.51
N THR A 586 21.65 5.39 20.59
CA THR A 586 21.13 5.56 21.95
C THR A 586 21.25 7.02 22.36
N ASN A 587 20.14 7.64 22.71
CA ASN A 587 20.04 9.01 23.17
C ASN A 587 20.38 9.13 24.66
N ALA A 588 20.62 10.36 25.13
CA ALA A 588 21.01 10.61 26.55
C ALA A 588 19.90 10.22 27.55
N ASP A 589 18.64 10.18 27.13
CA ASP A 589 17.48 9.77 27.92
C ASP A 589 17.21 8.25 27.87
N GLY A 590 18.04 7.49 27.14
CA GLY A 590 17.90 6.06 26.97
C GLY A 590 16.96 5.64 25.84
N SER A 591 16.31 6.58 25.14
CA SER A 591 15.55 6.30 23.92
C SER A 591 16.48 5.95 22.75
N HIS A 592 15.90 5.39 21.68
CA HIS A 592 16.66 5.00 20.50
C HIS A 592 16.17 5.71 19.23
N THR A 593 17.13 6.14 18.42
CA THR A 593 16.90 6.78 17.12
C THR A 593 17.40 5.89 15.99
N LEU A 594 16.60 5.74 14.92
CA LEU A 594 17.01 5.09 13.68
C LEU A 594 18.12 5.90 12.99
N ALA A 595 19.24 5.26 12.68
CA ALA A 595 20.37 5.91 12.05
C ALA A 595 20.13 6.13 10.55
N VAL A 596 20.14 7.39 10.10
CA VAL A 596 20.13 7.74 8.67
C VAL A 596 21.52 7.48 8.08
N LEU A 597 21.57 6.65 7.04
CA LEU A 597 22.79 6.36 6.29
C LEU A 597 22.96 7.26 5.07
N TRP A 598 21.84 7.64 4.47
CA TRP A 598 21.83 8.53 3.30
C TRP A 598 20.48 9.27 3.21
N ASP A 599 20.52 10.48 2.66
CA ASP A 599 19.39 11.40 2.60
C ASP A 599 19.50 12.25 1.32
N SER A 600 18.50 12.15 0.44
CA SER A 600 18.46 12.88 -0.83
C SER A 600 18.55 14.41 -0.66
N GLN A 601 18.04 14.96 0.44
CA GLN A 601 18.10 16.40 0.72
C GLN A 601 19.53 16.89 0.89
N GLN A 602 20.40 16.12 1.54
CA GLN A 602 21.81 16.47 1.74
C GLN A 602 22.60 16.53 0.42
N TRP A 603 22.11 15.86 -0.61
CA TRP A 603 22.69 15.81 -1.94
C TRP A 603 21.98 16.69 -2.97
N ASN A 604 21.06 17.56 -2.52
CA ASN A 604 20.22 18.41 -3.38
C ASN A 604 19.46 17.63 -4.48
N ILE A 605 19.08 16.39 -4.20
CA ILE A 605 18.28 15.58 -5.10
C ILE A 605 16.80 15.78 -4.74
N THR A 606 16.04 16.31 -5.68
CA THR A 606 14.61 16.58 -5.52
C THR A 606 13.79 15.77 -6.53
N PHE A 607 12.61 15.37 -6.15
CA PHE A 607 11.58 14.77 -7.00
C PHE A 607 10.18 15.17 -6.47
N LEU A 608 9.16 15.04 -7.30
CA LEU A 608 7.79 15.22 -6.81
C LEU A 608 7.31 13.90 -6.18
N PHE A 609 6.82 14.01 -4.96
CA PHE A 609 6.39 12.84 -4.17
C PHE A 609 5.22 12.13 -4.86
N ASN A 610 5.32 10.81 -4.94
CA ASN A 610 4.25 9.93 -5.40
C ASN A 610 3.61 9.24 -4.21
N LYS A 611 2.29 9.40 -4.07
CA LYS A 611 1.53 8.76 -2.98
C LYS A 611 1.27 7.28 -3.27
N PHE A 612 1.23 6.47 -2.23
CA PHE A 612 0.88 5.04 -2.24
C PHE A 612 1.88 4.11 -2.95
N ASP A 613 3.07 4.60 -3.27
CA ASP A 613 4.06 3.83 -4.01
C ASP A 613 5.44 3.90 -3.33
N PRO A 614 5.83 2.86 -2.55
CA PRO A 614 7.14 2.82 -1.92
C PRO A 614 8.27 2.67 -2.97
N PRO A 615 9.52 2.99 -2.62
CA PRO A 615 10.66 2.64 -3.44
C PRO A 615 10.69 1.13 -3.73
N MET A 616 10.96 0.74 -4.97
CA MET A 616 11.27 -0.65 -5.30
C MET A 616 12.80 -0.80 -5.36
N VAL A 617 13.34 -1.83 -4.70
CA VAL A 617 14.80 -2.07 -4.62
C VAL A 617 15.10 -3.43 -5.21
N ASP A 618 16.00 -3.48 -6.19
CA ASP A 618 16.40 -4.73 -6.83
C ASP A 618 17.73 -4.59 -7.58
N GLY A 619 18.62 -5.58 -7.46
CA GLY A 619 19.85 -5.70 -8.22
C GLY A 619 20.80 -4.52 -8.08
N GLY A 620 20.88 -3.91 -6.91
CA GLY A 620 21.72 -2.73 -6.64
C GLY A 620 21.12 -1.39 -7.06
N HIS A 621 19.86 -1.39 -7.51
CA HIS A 621 19.13 -0.20 -7.91
C HIS A 621 17.96 0.10 -6.97
N ILE A 622 17.63 1.39 -6.86
CA ILE A 622 16.47 1.90 -6.14
C ILE A 622 15.61 2.65 -7.16
N TYR A 623 14.40 2.18 -7.38
CA TYR A 623 13.45 2.75 -8.31
C TYR A 623 12.38 3.51 -7.52
N VAL A 624 12.28 4.81 -7.76
CA VAL A 624 11.35 5.70 -7.06
C VAL A 624 10.37 6.29 -8.07
N PRO A 625 9.14 5.77 -8.18
CA PRO A 625 8.10 6.43 -8.95
C PRO A 625 7.86 7.85 -8.45
N ASN A 626 7.67 8.78 -9.37
CA ASN A 626 7.51 10.19 -9.04
C ASN A 626 6.36 10.84 -9.81
N TYR A 627 5.87 11.97 -9.30
CA TYR A 627 4.83 12.78 -9.97
C TYR A 627 5.39 13.75 -11.02
N ASN A 628 6.63 13.52 -11.49
CA ASN A 628 7.23 14.17 -12.66
C ASN A 628 7.01 13.39 -13.96
N GLY A 629 6.20 12.32 -13.94
CA GLY A 629 5.96 11.46 -15.09
C GLY A 629 7.07 10.44 -15.34
N GLY A 630 7.75 9.96 -14.30
CA GLY A 630 8.85 9.03 -14.43
C GLY A 630 9.10 8.15 -13.20
N VAL A 631 10.12 7.32 -13.34
CA VAL A 631 10.72 6.55 -12.24
C VAL A 631 12.17 6.97 -12.11
N ASP A 632 12.53 7.60 -11.01
CA ASP A 632 13.91 7.93 -10.68
C ASP A 632 14.67 6.65 -10.34
N VAL A 633 15.85 6.46 -10.96
CA VAL A 633 16.72 5.32 -10.70
C VAL A 633 17.96 5.78 -9.96
N TYR A 634 18.20 5.17 -8.80
CA TYR A 634 19.36 5.43 -7.97
C TYR A 634 20.21 4.16 -7.84
N GLN A 635 21.51 4.34 -7.60
CA GLN A 635 22.48 3.28 -7.30
C GLN A 635 23.59 3.80 -6.41
N LEU A 636 24.51 2.94 -5.99
CA LEU A 636 25.74 3.39 -5.31
C LEU A 636 26.51 4.38 -6.20
N ALA A 637 27.00 5.47 -5.61
CA ALA A 637 27.91 6.37 -6.31
C ALA A 637 29.24 5.66 -6.64
N GLN A 638 29.84 6.03 -7.76
CA GLN A 638 31.09 5.42 -8.25
C GLN A 638 32.31 5.84 -7.42
#